data_cdf7f89f5c0335dcb28f2b0822818760
#
_entry.id   cdf7f89f5c0335dcb28f2b0822818760
#
_cell.length_a   1.000
_cell.length_b   1.000
_cell.length_c   1.000
_cell.angle_alpha   90.00
_cell.angle_beta   90.00
_cell.angle_gamma   90.00
#
_symmetry.space_group_name_H-M   'P 1'
#
loop_
_entity.id
_entity.type
_entity.pdbx_description
1 polymer ?
#
loop_
_entity_poly.entity_id
_entity_poly.type
_entity_poly.pdbx_seq_one_letter_code
_entity_poly.pdbx_strand_id
1 'polypeptide(L)'
;MQEHLVVTLDGKDYLVEPGTNLLEFIKSQDTFVPSICYNESMGPIQTCDTCTVEIDGKIERSCSTVIDRPMTVNTVNNDVKDAQKEALDRILEKHMLYCTVCDYNNGDCEIHNTMDAWGLQHQTYEYKEKPYEKDYGPFYRYDPNQCILCGRCVEACQDIEVNETIRIDWDREHPRVIWDNDVPINESSCVSCGQCATVCPCNAMMEVNMEGNAGYMTDTEPDSLAAMIDLTKKAEPGYGPLFAISDSEAEMRKERIKKTKTVCTYCGVGCSFEVWTKDREILKVQPSHDSPANKIATCVKGKFSWGHINSDQRLTKPLVRKNGEFHEVEWDEALNVIADNFTSIKEKYGPDALSFISSSKATNEESYLMQKLARQVIGTNNVDNCSRYCQAPATKGLFRTVGHGGDSGSIEDLEKAAMSVLIGTNTAEAHPVIASRMKRAQKLFGQKIHVFDIRKHEMAERADRFYQPKPGTDLAWLSAVTKYIIDHDLHDKAFIDEWVDDFDEYYKSLETFTMAFAEEATGIPESELIKFAEECAKAESVVICWAMGITQQDIGSDSSTAISNLLLVTGNYRRPGTGAYPLRGHNNVQGCSDMGSMPDKITGYQSIEADDIRAKFEKEYGVKLNPKAGKDNHEMVEGIHDGEVHSLYLYGEDTGIVDSNINFVQAAFEKLDFMVVQDEFLTFTATYADVVLPASPSLEKDGTFTNTERRIQRLYQALEPLGDSKPDWKIFQAIANRLGFDWNYKHPSEIMDEVARLTPLYAGVSYDRLEGFNSLQWPVQPDGTDEPILYLEGFNFDNGKAKLFPLSFDNYFKQDEIYDIHVNNGRLLEHFHEGNMTYQTPMIKYKVPRAFVEISPELAEDRGIHEGAEVKLISETGEAVLQVHVTDRVKGKEIYIPLNNDAMENGDLGAINLLTNSDVDQYTDTPSYKRTSCRLEVITKRGKSPLNPNNFRVNKKRHPQYSVQVQKKWERPDYVFPGNQVDK
;
A
#
# COMPACT_ATOMS: atom_id res chain seq x y z
N MET A 1 -28.87 -27.28 7.77
CA MET A 1 -27.84 -28.31 7.48
C MET A 1 -27.61 -28.19 5.98
N GLN A 2 -26.45 -27.70 5.56
CA GLN A 2 -26.07 -27.75 4.15
C GLN A 2 -26.04 -29.22 3.75
N GLU A 3 -26.75 -29.62 2.68
CA GLU A 3 -26.69 -30.97 2.15
C GLU A 3 -25.29 -31.17 1.51
N HIS A 4 -24.43 -31.95 2.14
CA HIS A 4 -23.14 -32.33 1.56
C HIS A 4 -23.37 -33.31 0.41
N LEU A 5 -22.60 -33.18 -0.65
CA LEU A 5 -22.59 -34.07 -1.81
C LEU A 5 -21.54 -35.19 -1.64
N VAL A 6 -21.83 -36.37 -2.13
CA VAL A 6 -20.86 -37.49 -2.16
C VAL A 6 -20.01 -37.36 -3.41
N VAL A 7 -18.68 -37.27 -3.24
CA VAL A 7 -17.71 -37.38 -4.33
C VAL A 7 -16.86 -38.61 -4.09
N THR A 8 -16.89 -39.56 -5.05
CA THR A 8 -16.03 -40.74 -5.03
C THR A 8 -14.74 -40.44 -5.76
N LEU A 9 -13.63 -40.18 -5.04
CA LEU A 9 -12.31 -39.88 -5.60
C LEU A 9 -11.44 -41.14 -5.54
N ASP A 10 -11.00 -41.67 -6.70
CA ASP A 10 -10.19 -42.88 -6.84
C ASP A 10 -10.69 -44.08 -5.99
N GLY A 11 -12.03 -44.24 -5.96
CA GLY A 11 -12.72 -45.31 -5.24
C GLY A 11 -12.97 -45.05 -3.75
N LYS A 12 -12.72 -43.86 -3.23
CA LYS A 12 -12.97 -43.46 -1.84
C LYS A 12 -14.01 -42.36 -1.79
N ASP A 13 -15.03 -42.52 -0.96
CA ASP A 13 -16.11 -41.56 -0.81
C ASP A 13 -15.76 -40.43 0.18
N TYR A 14 -16.13 -39.18 -0.20
CA TYR A 14 -15.96 -37.99 0.60
C TYR A 14 -17.26 -37.17 0.62
N LEU A 15 -17.56 -36.51 1.72
CA LEU A 15 -18.63 -35.53 1.84
C LEU A 15 -18.06 -34.13 1.56
N VAL A 16 -18.56 -33.48 0.53
CA VAL A 16 -18.06 -32.18 0.03
C VAL A 16 -19.20 -31.16 -0.01
N GLU A 17 -18.91 -29.94 0.31
CA GLU A 17 -19.87 -28.84 0.20
C GLU A 17 -20.18 -28.53 -1.28
N PRO A 18 -21.48 -28.35 -1.64
CA PRO A 18 -21.84 -27.88 -2.98
C PRO A 18 -21.19 -26.54 -3.32
N GLY A 19 -20.72 -26.38 -4.55
CA GLY A 19 -20.03 -25.18 -5.00
C GLY A 19 -18.51 -25.24 -4.88
N THR A 20 -17.94 -26.27 -4.24
CA THR A 20 -16.49 -26.46 -4.15
C THR A 20 -15.86 -26.70 -5.52
N ASN A 21 -14.71 -26.08 -5.81
CA ASN A 21 -13.94 -26.37 -7.03
C ASN A 21 -13.33 -27.78 -6.94
N LEU A 22 -13.50 -28.57 -8.01
CA LEU A 22 -13.05 -29.97 -7.99
C LEU A 22 -11.53 -30.12 -7.87
N LEU A 23 -10.74 -29.27 -8.53
CA LEU A 23 -9.28 -29.35 -8.43
C LEU A 23 -8.79 -29.01 -7.02
N GLU A 24 -9.37 -28.00 -6.37
CA GLU A 24 -9.04 -27.61 -5.00
C GLU A 24 -9.42 -28.72 -4.01
N PHE A 25 -10.58 -29.35 -4.20
CA PHE A 25 -10.97 -30.52 -3.44
C PHE A 25 -9.97 -31.68 -3.61
N ILE A 26 -9.58 -32.01 -4.85
CA ILE A 26 -8.60 -33.08 -5.12
C ILE A 26 -7.26 -32.80 -4.42
N LYS A 27 -6.77 -31.55 -4.53
CA LYS A 27 -5.54 -31.11 -3.84
C LYS A 27 -5.65 -31.18 -2.32
N SER A 28 -6.80 -30.86 -1.74
CA SER A 28 -7.04 -30.95 -0.29
C SER A 28 -7.01 -32.39 0.23
N GLN A 29 -7.08 -33.37 -0.66
CA GLN A 29 -6.95 -34.82 -0.33
C GLN A 29 -5.54 -35.34 -0.60
N ASP A 30 -4.52 -34.49 -0.70
CA ASP A 30 -3.13 -34.83 -1.01
C ASP A 30 -2.96 -35.63 -2.31
N THR A 31 -3.90 -35.45 -3.25
CA THR A 31 -3.86 -36.16 -4.55
C THR A 31 -3.27 -35.23 -5.60
N PHE A 32 -2.16 -35.64 -6.21
CA PHE A 32 -1.47 -34.88 -7.24
C PHE A 32 -2.22 -34.94 -8.58
N VAL A 33 -2.55 -33.75 -9.10
CA VAL A 33 -3.04 -33.54 -10.46
C VAL A 33 -2.30 -32.35 -11.06
N PRO A 34 -1.62 -32.46 -12.20
CA PRO A 34 -0.94 -31.34 -12.86
C PRO A 34 -1.94 -30.19 -13.11
N SER A 35 -1.55 -28.94 -12.84
CA SER A 35 -2.49 -27.81 -13.00
C SER A 35 -1.78 -26.49 -13.35
N ILE A 36 -0.91 -26.52 -14.36
CA ILE A 36 0.08 -25.48 -14.68
C ILE A 36 -0.54 -24.10 -14.96
N CYS A 37 -1.66 -23.97 -15.66
CA CYS A 37 -2.29 -22.69 -15.92
C CYS A 37 -3.26 -22.22 -14.81
N TYR A 38 -3.56 -23.07 -13.84
CA TYR A 38 -4.44 -22.73 -12.73
C TYR A 38 -3.69 -21.92 -11.67
N ASN A 39 -4.33 -20.88 -11.16
CA ASN A 39 -3.86 -20.14 -9.99
C ASN A 39 -5.07 -19.84 -9.10
N GLU A 40 -4.96 -20.12 -7.83
CA GLU A 40 -6.02 -20.02 -6.83
C GLU A 40 -6.64 -18.62 -6.75
N SER A 41 -5.82 -17.57 -6.85
CA SER A 41 -6.29 -16.19 -6.83
C SER A 41 -6.99 -15.72 -8.11
N MET A 42 -6.80 -16.42 -9.23
CA MET A 42 -7.35 -16.07 -10.55
C MET A 42 -8.41 -17.06 -11.03
N GLY A 43 -8.41 -18.29 -10.45
CA GLY A 43 -9.26 -19.37 -10.89
C GLY A 43 -8.79 -20.04 -12.20
N PRO A 44 -9.68 -20.78 -12.91
CA PRO A 44 -9.33 -21.56 -14.07
C PRO A 44 -9.11 -20.68 -15.32
N ILE A 45 -7.89 -20.73 -15.89
CA ILE A 45 -7.56 -20.05 -17.18
C ILE A 45 -7.86 -20.97 -18.37
N GLN A 46 -7.77 -22.28 -18.19
CA GLN A 46 -8.17 -23.33 -19.15
C GLN A 46 -7.34 -23.36 -20.46
N THR A 47 -6.04 -23.04 -20.39
CA THR A 47 -5.15 -23.03 -21.54
C THR A 47 -4.23 -24.25 -21.65
N CYS A 48 -3.97 -24.99 -20.54
CA CYS A 48 -2.94 -26.03 -20.52
C CYS A 48 -3.50 -27.45 -20.61
N ASP A 49 -4.71 -27.73 -20.17
CA ASP A 49 -5.38 -29.03 -20.13
C ASP A 49 -4.69 -30.08 -19.24
N THR A 50 -3.68 -29.67 -18.45
CA THR A 50 -2.93 -30.63 -17.61
C THR A 50 -3.75 -31.12 -16.41
N CYS A 51 -4.80 -30.41 -16.00
CA CYS A 51 -5.65 -30.75 -14.87
C CYS A 51 -6.80 -31.72 -15.21
N THR A 52 -6.67 -32.44 -16.34
CA THR A 52 -7.70 -33.39 -16.77
C THR A 52 -7.77 -34.59 -15.84
N VAL A 53 -9.01 -34.98 -15.53
CA VAL A 53 -9.39 -36.16 -14.76
C VAL A 53 -10.59 -36.82 -15.43
N GLU A 54 -10.90 -38.08 -15.09
CA GLU A 54 -12.15 -38.70 -15.53
C GLU A 54 -13.26 -38.36 -14.51
N ILE A 55 -14.37 -37.81 -15.00
CA ILE A 55 -15.58 -37.51 -14.23
C ILE A 55 -16.75 -38.29 -14.86
N ASP A 56 -17.33 -39.20 -14.09
CA ASP A 56 -18.44 -40.05 -14.55
C ASP A 56 -18.21 -40.69 -15.92
N GLY A 57 -16.96 -41.17 -16.18
CA GLY A 57 -16.54 -41.86 -17.41
C GLY A 57 -16.18 -40.92 -18.58
N LYS A 58 -15.98 -39.60 -18.33
CA LYS A 58 -15.51 -38.64 -19.34
C LYS A 58 -14.27 -37.91 -18.87
N ILE A 59 -13.35 -37.66 -19.79
CA ILE A 59 -12.18 -36.80 -19.53
C ILE A 59 -12.59 -35.33 -19.54
N GLU A 60 -12.44 -34.65 -18.40
CA GLU A 60 -12.80 -33.24 -18.21
C GLU A 60 -11.73 -32.51 -17.40
N ARG A 61 -11.76 -31.16 -17.45
CA ARG A 61 -10.84 -30.31 -16.65
C ARG A 61 -11.36 -30.17 -15.22
N SER A 62 -10.59 -30.64 -14.24
CA SER A 62 -10.94 -30.46 -12.82
C SER A 62 -10.90 -28.99 -12.38
N CYS A 63 -10.01 -28.14 -12.94
CA CYS A 63 -9.87 -26.74 -12.54
C CYS A 63 -11.11 -25.90 -12.82
N SER A 64 -11.94 -26.24 -13.81
CA SER A 64 -13.17 -25.52 -14.18
C SER A 64 -14.46 -26.25 -13.77
N THR A 65 -14.34 -27.41 -13.11
CA THR A 65 -15.50 -28.17 -12.66
C THR A 65 -15.85 -27.77 -11.22
N VAL A 66 -17.12 -27.44 -11.02
CA VAL A 66 -17.71 -27.16 -9.71
C VAL A 66 -18.50 -28.38 -9.25
N ILE A 67 -18.33 -28.77 -8.00
CA ILE A 67 -19.07 -29.87 -7.40
C ILE A 67 -20.49 -29.42 -7.09
N ASP A 68 -21.43 -29.72 -7.98
CA ASP A 68 -22.87 -29.37 -7.91
C ASP A 68 -23.78 -30.60 -7.77
N ARG A 69 -23.22 -31.81 -7.90
CA ARG A 69 -23.92 -33.09 -7.80
C ARG A 69 -22.98 -34.19 -7.29
N PRO A 70 -23.48 -35.33 -6.82
CA PRO A 70 -22.66 -36.52 -6.62
C PRO A 70 -21.92 -36.91 -7.90
N MET A 71 -20.63 -37.24 -7.81
CA MET A 71 -19.81 -37.60 -8.97
C MET A 71 -18.73 -38.59 -8.61
N THR A 72 -18.31 -39.39 -9.61
CA THR A 72 -17.17 -40.32 -9.51
C THR A 72 -16.01 -39.70 -10.28
N VAL A 73 -14.88 -39.53 -9.60
CA VAL A 73 -13.65 -38.93 -10.15
C VAL A 73 -12.52 -39.95 -10.11
N ASN A 74 -11.82 -40.13 -11.23
CA ASN A 74 -10.63 -40.95 -11.31
C ASN A 74 -9.45 -40.08 -11.82
N THR A 75 -8.34 -40.15 -11.09
CA THR A 75 -7.15 -39.32 -11.40
C THR A 75 -5.99 -40.16 -11.94
N VAL A 76 -6.07 -41.50 -11.93
CA VAL A 76 -4.91 -42.40 -12.13
C VAL A 76 -5.08 -43.43 -13.23
N ASN A 77 -6.23 -43.52 -13.92
CA ASN A 77 -6.42 -44.48 -15.01
C ASN A 77 -5.60 -44.10 -16.26
N ASN A 78 -5.53 -45.04 -17.23
CA ASN A 78 -4.69 -44.83 -18.42
C ASN A 78 -5.19 -43.68 -19.31
N ASP A 79 -6.50 -43.51 -19.46
CA ASP A 79 -7.07 -42.46 -20.31
C ASP A 79 -6.76 -41.07 -19.75
N VAL A 80 -6.81 -40.92 -18.42
CA VAL A 80 -6.39 -39.70 -17.72
C VAL A 80 -4.90 -39.42 -17.91
N LYS A 81 -4.06 -40.45 -17.72
CA LYS A 81 -2.61 -40.33 -17.89
C LYS A 81 -2.22 -40.00 -19.33
N ASP A 82 -2.86 -40.59 -20.30
CA ASP A 82 -2.60 -40.31 -21.71
C ASP A 82 -3.01 -38.87 -22.07
N ALA A 83 -4.16 -38.38 -21.59
CA ALA A 83 -4.59 -37.01 -21.78
C ALA A 83 -3.66 -35.98 -21.09
N GLN A 84 -3.24 -36.24 -19.86
CA GLN A 84 -2.27 -35.43 -19.15
C GLN A 84 -0.91 -35.39 -19.86
N LYS A 85 -0.42 -36.57 -20.32
CA LYS A 85 0.84 -36.66 -21.05
C LYS A 85 0.82 -35.85 -22.33
N GLU A 86 -0.24 -35.94 -23.12
CA GLU A 86 -0.40 -35.15 -24.34
C GLU A 86 -0.43 -33.64 -24.02
N ALA A 87 -1.10 -33.22 -22.94
CA ALA A 87 -1.14 -31.83 -22.50
C ALA A 87 0.27 -31.34 -22.09
N LEU A 88 1.04 -32.15 -21.38
CA LEU A 88 2.41 -31.82 -20.97
C LEU A 88 3.35 -31.75 -22.19
N ASP A 89 3.25 -32.68 -23.14
CA ASP A 89 4.04 -32.68 -24.38
C ASP A 89 3.80 -31.42 -25.21
N ARG A 90 2.55 -30.95 -25.31
CA ARG A 90 2.20 -29.67 -25.98
C ARG A 90 2.79 -28.45 -25.29
N ILE A 91 2.94 -28.49 -23.97
CA ILE A 91 3.61 -27.43 -23.22
C ILE A 91 5.09 -27.44 -23.56
N LEU A 92 5.73 -28.58 -23.55
CA LEU A 92 7.15 -28.74 -23.83
C LEU A 92 7.54 -28.42 -25.27
N GLU A 93 6.60 -28.52 -26.23
CA GLU A 93 6.79 -28.00 -27.59
C GLU A 93 7.09 -26.48 -27.59
N LYS A 94 6.66 -25.76 -26.56
CA LYS A 94 6.83 -24.29 -26.45
C LYS A 94 7.91 -23.88 -25.47
N HIS A 95 8.44 -24.81 -24.66
CA HIS A 95 9.42 -24.54 -23.61
C HIS A 95 10.72 -25.29 -23.89
N MET A 96 11.83 -24.57 -23.89
CA MET A 96 13.14 -25.16 -24.13
C MET A 96 13.61 -25.92 -22.89
N LEU A 97 13.84 -27.21 -23.02
CA LEU A 97 14.33 -28.06 -21.93
C LEU A 97 15.87 -28.09 -21.88
N TYR A 98 16.43 -27.20 -21.08
CA TYR A 98 17.82 -27.24 -20.65
C TYR A 98 17.94 -27.11 -19.12
N CYS A 99 17.02 -27.74 -18.42
CA CYS A 99 16.85 -27.63 -16.97
C CYS A 99 18.15 -27.75 -16.16
N THR A 100 19.05 -28.66 -16.57
CA THR A 100 20.35 -28.89 -15.91
C THR A 100 21.24 -27.64 -15.87
N VAL A 101 21.14 -26.77 -16.88
CA VAL A 101 21.90 -25.53 -16.99
C VAL A 101 20.98 -24.30 -16.95
N CYS A 102 19.72 -24.51 -16.59
CA CYS A 102 18.74 -23.44 -16.55
C CYS A 102 18.98 -22.51 -15.35
N ASP A 103 19.19 -21.24 -15.64
CA ASP A 103 19.39 -20.18 -14.64
C ASP A 103 18.07 -19.64 -14.05
N TYR A 104 16.92 -20.08 -14.55
CA TYR A 104 15.60 -19.58 -14.15
C TYR A 104 14.92 -20.45 -13.08
N ASN A 105 15.43 -21.63 -12.79
CA ASN A 105 14.87 -22.52 -11.78
C ASN A 105 15.66 -22.41 -10.46
N ASN A 106 15.02 -21.88 -9.44
CA ASN A 106 15.54 -21.79 -8.08
C ASN A 106 14.70 -22.65 -7.10
N GLY A 107 14.15 -23.76 -7.59
CA GLY A 107 13.19 -24.60 -6.89
C GLY A 107 11.73 -24.14 -7.02
N ASP A 108 11.48 -23.05 -7.78
CA ASP A 108 10.17 -22.43 -7.97
C ASP A 108 9.60 -22.57 -9.39
N CYS A 109 10.26 -23.31 -10.28
CA CYS A 109 9.76 -23.57 -11.63
C CYS A 109 8.66 -24.64 -11.59
N GLU A 110 7.41 -24.22 -11.70
CA GLU A 110 6.26 -25.15 -11.68
C GLU A 110 6.27 -26.13 -12.86
N ILE A 111 6.87 -25.77 -14.01
CA ILE A 111 7.02 -26.69 -15.15
C ILE A 111 7.94 -27.82 -14.77
N HIS A 112 9.14 -27.53 -14.26
CA HIS A 112 10.09 -28.54 -13.82
C HIS A 112 9.48 -29.45 -12.75
N ASN A 113 8.95 -28.86 -11.68
CA ASN A 113 8.39 -29.57 -10.54
C ASN A 113 7.19 -30.48 -10.96
N THR A 114 6.36 -29.98 -11.88
CA THR A 114 5.21 -30.75 -12.41
C THR A 114 5.68 -31.94 -13.26
N MET A 115 6.68 -31.75 -14.13
CA MET A 115 7.22 -32.84 -14.97
C MET A 115 7.88 -33.93 -14.12
N ASP A 116 8.63 -33.51 -13.10
CA ASP A 116 9.25 -34.44 -12.16
C ASP A 116 8.21 -35.25 -11.36
N ALA A 117 7.26 -34.54 -10.71
CA ALA A 117 6.19 -35.16 -9.92
C ALA A 117 5.28 -36.10 -10.77
N TRP A 118 5.07 -35.76 -12.03
CA TRP A 118 4.32 -36.62 -12.97
C TRP A 118 5.16 -37.86 -13.44
N GLY A 119 6.48 -37.78 -13.33
CA GLY A 119 7.42 -38.84 -13.78
C GLY A 119 7.58 -38.88 -15.30
N LEU A 120 7.58 -37.71 -15.97
CA LEU A 120 7.73 -37.64 -17.41
C LEU A 120 9.16 -38.11 -17.83
N GLN A 121 9.26 -39.15 -18.64
CA GLN A 121 10.55 -39.68 -19.10
C GLN A 121 10.91 -39.23 -20.51
N HIS A 122 9.90 -39.02 -21.37
CA HIS A 122 10.08 -38.65 -22.78
C HIS A 122 8.94 -37.73 -23.22
N GLN A 123 9.26 -36.74 -24.06
CA GLN A 123 8.24 -35.93 -24.75
C GLN A 123 7.97 -36.48 -26.16
N THR A 124 6.73 -36.32 -26.64
CA THR A 124 6.31 -36.75 -27.97
C THR A 124 6.59 -35.67 -29.03
N TYR A 125 6.39 -34.42 -28.65
CA TYR A 125 6.53 -33.29 -29.54
C TYR A 125 7.88 -32.61 -29.35
N GLU A 126 8.57 -32.33 -30.49
CA GLU A 126 9.83 -31.60 -30.47
C GLU A 126 9.60 -30.12 -30.14
N TYR A 127 10.57 -29.52 -29.45
CA TYR A 127 10.57 -28.09 -29.18
C TYR A 127 10.62 -27.28 -30.49
N LYS A 128 9.72 -26.29 -30.62
CA LYS A 128 9.67 -25.35 -31.73
C LYS A 128 10.40 -24.06 -31.38
N GLU A 129 11.56 -23.85 -31.98
CA GLU A 129 12.33 -22.63 -31.78
C GLU A 129 11.53 -21.37 -32.20
N LYS A 130 11.65 -20.30 -31.42
CA LYS A 130 10.98 -19.03 -31.66
C LYS A 130 12.01 -17.95 -32.01
N PRO A 131 11.75 -17.10 -33.04
CA PRO A 131 12.71 -16.10 -33.51
C PRO A 131 12.66 -14.79 -32.70
N TYR A 132 12.60 -14.87 -31.38
CA TYR A 132 12.44 -13.70 -30.51
C TYR A 132 13.59 -13.57 -29.51
N GLU A 133 14.03 -12.34 -29.33
CA GLU A 133 14.94 -11.95 -28.26
C GLU A 133 14.18 -11.68 -26.97
N LYS A 134 14.91 -11.68 -25.85
CA LYS A 134 14.37 -11.28 -24.54
C LYS A 134 14.03 -9.79 -24.56
N ASP A 135 12.92 -9.41 -23.92
CA ASP A 135 12.50 -8.04 -23.72
C ASP A 135 12.74 -7.63 -22.25
N TYR A 136 13.57 -6.60 -22.05
CA TYR A 136 13.96 -6.13 -20.74
C TYR A 136 13.21 -4.85 -20.36
N GLY A 137 12.37 -4.97 -19.34
CA GLY A 137 11.84 -3.81 -18.61
C GLY A 137 12.80 -3.32 -17.52
N PRO A 138 12.45 -2.25 -16.80
CA PRO A 138 13.31 -1.72 -15.76
C PRO A 138 13.42 -2.62 -14.53
N PHE A 139 12.45 -3.51 -14.28
CA PHE A 139 12.35 -4.32 -13.07
C PHE A 139 12.23 -5.81 -13.34
N TYR A 140 11.70 -6.20 -14.48
CA TYR A 140 11.51 -7.58 -14.89
C TYR A 140 11.72 -7.72 -16.39
N ARG A 141 12.01 -8.93 -16.82
CA ARG A 141 12.22 -9.27 -18.23
C ARG A 141 11.23 -10.34 -18.67
N TYR A 142 11.04 -10.44 -19.98
CA TYR A 142 10.28 -11.48 -20.64
C TYR A 142 11.16 -12.26 -21.61
N ASP A 143 11.21 -13.59 -21.44
CA ASP A 143 11.85 -14.52 -22.38
C ASP A 143 10.79 -15.30 -23.17
N PRO A 144 10.55 -14.95 -24.44
CA PRO A 144 9.58 -15.67 -25.27
C PRO A 144 9.91 -17.15 -25.48
N ASN A 145 11.19 -17.54 -25.42
CA ASN A 145 11.63 -18.91 -25.66
C ASN A 145 11.27 -19.84 -24.48
N GLN A 146 11.16 -19.29 -23.29
CA GLN A 146 10.72 -20.03 -22.11
C GLN A 146 9.20 -19.95 -21.87
N CYS A 147 8.50 -19.07 -22.58
CA CYS A 147 7.07 -18.84 -22.39
C CYS A 147 6.22 -19.99 -22.95
N ILE A 148 5.40 -20.57 -22.11
CA ILE A 148 4.46 -21.66 -22.44
C ILE A 148 3.08 -21.18 -22.90
N LEU A 149 2.85 -19.89 -22.94
CA LEU A 149 1.58 -19.26 -23.32
C LEU A 149 0.38 -19.68 -22.40
N CYS A 150 0.64 -19.87 -21.11
CA CYS A 150 -0.39 -20.31 -20.16
C CYS A 150 -1.45 -19.26 -19.84
N GLY A 151 -1.18 -17.97 -20.12
CA GLY A 151 -2.12 -16.86 -19.89
C GLY A 151 -2.14 -16.28 -18.46
N ARG A 152 -1.43 -16.87 -17.47
CA ARG A 152 -1.45 -16.36 -16.10
C ARG A 152 -1.07 -14.87 -15.99
N CYS A 153 -0.04 -14.42 -16.70
CA CYS A 153 0.39 -13.03 -16.71
C CYS A 153 -0.65 -12.09 -17.33
N VAL A 154 -1.39 -12.58 -18.32
CA VAL A 154 -2.48 -11.85 -18.97
C VAL A 154 -3.63 -11.69 -17.97
N GLU A 155 -4.07 -12.77 -17.35
CA GLU A 155 -5.15 -12.75 -16.35
C GLU A 155 -4.81 -11.85 -15.16
N ALA A 156 -3.57 -11.95 -14.64
CA ALA A 156 -3.12 -11.08 -13.55
C ALA A 156 -3.17 -9.59 -13.94
N CYS A 157 -2.80 -9.24 -15.18
CA CYS A 157 -2.86 -7.87 -15.68
C CYS A 157 -4.30 -7.41 -15.98
N GLN A 158 -5.16 -8.33 -16.45
CA GLN A 158 -6.53 -8.04 -16.87
C GLN A 158 -7.51 -7.99 -15.70
N ASP A 159 -7.41 -8.90 -14.73
CA ASP A 159 -8.45 -9.13 -13.72
C ASP A 159 -7.97 -8.94 -12.27
N ILE A 160 -6.67 -8.87 -12.01
CA ILE A 160 -6.14 -8.53 -10.67
C ILE A 160 -5.71 -7.07 -10.61
N GLU A 161 -4.78 -6.64 -11.47
CA GLU A 161 -4.34 -5.23 -11.52
C GLU A 161 -5.35 -4.35 -12.25
N VAL A 162 -6.01 -4.93 -13.26
CA VAL A 162 -6.91 -4.22 -14.18
C VAL A 162 -6.22 -3.03 -14.86
N ASN A 163 -4.95 -3.23 -15.24
CA ASN A 163 -4.19 -2.28 -16.06
C ASN A 163 -4.32 -2.60 -17.56
N GLU A 164 -4.61 -3.86 -17.90
CA GLU A 164 -5.00 -4.34 -19.23
C GLU A 164 -3.93 -4.10 -20.32
N THR A 165 -2.65 -4.05 -19.93
CA THR A 165 -1.52 -3.78 -20.82
C THR A 165 -1.06 -5.02 -21.57
N ILE A 166 -1.20 -6.22 -20.96
CA ILE A 166 -0.63 -7.48 -21.46
C ILE A 166 -1.69 -8.33 -22.15
N ARG A 167 -1.34 -8.87 -23.32
CA ARG A 167 -2.14 -9.88 -24.04
C ARG A 167 -1.25 -10.87 -24.78
N ILE A 168 -1.79 -12.02 -25.22
CA ILE A 168 -1.12 -12.92 -26.15
C ILE A 168 -1.57 -12.55 -27.56
N ASP A 169 -0.60 -12.36 -28.46
CA ASP A 169 -0.86 -12.20 -29.88
C ASP A 169 -0.84 -13.58 -30.57
N TRP A 170 -2.06 -14.11 -30.79
CA TRP A 170 -2.28 -15.42 -31.42
C TRP A 170 -2.24 -15.40 -32.93
N ASP A 171 -2.30 -14.22 -33.57
CA ASP A 171 -2.35 -14.07 -35.03
C ASP A 171 -0.99 -14.24 -35.70
N ARG A 172 0.07 -14.41 -34.91
CA ARG A 172 1.44 -14.64 -35.38
C ARG A 172 1.74 -16.11 -35.66
N GLU A 173 2.62 -16.38 -36.59
CA GLU A 173 3.17 -17.71 -36.84
C GLU A 173 3.74 -18.32 -35.52
N HIS A 174 4.43 -17.51 -34.71
CA HIS A 174 4.89 -17.87 -33.38
C HIS A 174 4.21 -16.96 -32.33
N PRO A 175 3.10 -17.35 -31.71
CA PRO A 175 2.41 -16.55 -30.73
C PRO A 175 3.32 -16.17 -29.55
N ARG A 176 3.16 -14.93 -29.04
CA ARG A 176 3.90 -14.45 -27.86
C ARG A 176 3.08 -13.47 -27.04
N VAL A 177 3.52 -13.24 -25.81
CA VAL A 177 2.99 -12.17 -24.97
C VAL A 177 3.50 -10.83 -25.49
N ILE A 178 2.62 -9.85 -25.55
CA ILE A 178 2.92 -8.48 -25.99
C ILE A 178 2.33 -7.46 -25.03
N TRP A 179 2.92 -6.26 -25.03
CA TRP A 179 2.46 -5.10 -24.25
C TRP A 179 1.84 -4.07 -25.20
N ASP A 180 0.65 -3.54 -24.84
CA ASP A 180 -0.13 -2.61 -25.67
C ASP A 180 -0.21 -3.06 -27.14
N ASN A 181 0.30 -2.29 -28.09
CA ASN A 181 0.34 -2.59 -29.51
C ASN A 181 1.71 -3.17 -29.94
N ASP A 182 2.27 -4.07 -29.11
CA ASP A 182 3.56 -4.71 -29.38
C ASP A 182 4.76 -3.75 -29.29
N VAL A 183 4.74 -2.91 -28.27
CA VAL A 183 5.88 -2.08 -27.89
C VAL A 183 6.74 -2.79 -26.83
N PRO A 184 8.03 -2.44 -26.68
CA PRO A 184 8.85 -2.92 -25.56
C PRO A 184 8.23 -2.64 -24.20
N ILE A 185 8.51 -3.48 -23.19
CA ILE A 185 8.01 -3.31 -21.81
C ILE A 185 8.22 -1.87 -21.32
N ASN A 186 9.40 -1.32 -21.57
CA ASN A 186 9.77 0.03 -21.17
C ASN A 186 8.95 1.16 -21.82
N GLU A 187 8.40 0.92 -23.00
CA GLU A 187 7.67 1.92 -23.79
C GLU A 187 6.15 1.75 -23.65
N SER A 188 5.72 0.78 -22.85
CA SER A 188 4.32 0.44 -22.67
C SER A 188 3.64 1.27 -21.59
N SER A 189 2.31 1.15 -21.49
CA SER A 189 1.50 1.70 -20.40
C SER A 189 1.61 0.93 -19.08
N CYS A 190 2.59 0.02 -18.97
CA CYS A 190 2.79 -0.83 -17.79
C CYS A 190 3.10 0.01 -16.53
N VAL A 191 2.34 -0.20 -15.47
CA VAL A 191 2.52 0.42 -14.14
C VAL A 191 3.57 -0.28 -13.27
N SER A 192 4.25 -1.30 -13.81
CA SER A 192 5.31 -2.06 -13.14
C SER A 192 4.89 -2.70 -11.81
N CYS A 193 3.66 -3.21 -11.70
CA CYS A 193 3.17 -3.87 -10.49
C CYS A 193 3.86 -5.22 -10.21
N GLY A 194 4.47 -5.86 -11.24
CA GLY A 194 5.22 -7.12 -11.11
C GLY A 194 4.37 -8.37 -10.94
N GLN A 195 3.04 -8.27 -11.01
CA GLN A 195 2.16 -9.45 -10.81
C GLN A 195 2.35 -10.50 -11.91
N CYS A 196 2.66 -10.09 -13.14
CA CYS A 196 2.97 -11.01 -14.24
C CYS A 196 4.21 -11.88 -13.95
N ALA A 197 5.24 -11.35 -13.28
CA ALA A 197 6.39 -12.11 -12.83
C ALA A 197 6.02 -13.01 -11.63
N THR A 198 5.22 -12.53 -10.70
CA THR A 198 4.73 -13.28 -9.54
C THR A 198 4.03 -14.59 -9.92
N VAL A 199 3.21 -14.56 -10.99
CA VAL A 199 2.36 -15.72 -11.36
C VAL A 199 2.93 -16.58 -12.49
N CYS A 200 4.12 -16.26 -13.01
CA CYS A 200 4.71 -17.00 -14.13
C CYS A 200 5.22 -18.38 -13.68
N PRO A 201 4.68 -19.51 -14.22
CA PRO A 201 5.01 -20.83 -13.71
C PRO A 201 6.39 -21.34 -14.18
N CYS A 202 7.04 -20.67 -15.12
CA CYS A 202 8.31 -21.08 -15.70
C CYS A 202 9.36 -19.96 -15.71
N ASN A 203 9.14 -18.87 -14.95
CA ASN A 203 10.03 -17.73 -14.89
C ASN A 203 10.39 -17.11 -16.27
N ALA A 204 9.54 -17.33 -17.30
CA ALA A 204 9.64 -16.58 -18.56
C ALA A 204 9.45 -15.07 -18.34
N MET A 205 8.57 -14.68 -17.39
CA MET A 205 8.56 -13.37 -16.74
C MET A 205 9.31 -13.51 -15.43
N MET A 206 10.38 -12.76 -15.21
CA MET A 206 11.22 -12.88 -14.02
C MET A 206 11.78 -11.50 -13.64
N GLU A 207 11.94 -11.25 -12.35
CA GLU A 207 12.63 -10.09 -11.84
C GLU A 207 14.08 -10.04 -12.33
N VAL A 208 14.57 -8.86 -12.72
CA VAL A 208 15.94 -8.70 -13.22
C VAL A 208 16.98 -9.12 -12.19
N ASN A 209 16.74 -8.85 -10.90
CA ASN A 209 17.66 -9.24 -9.82
C ASN A 209 17.77 -10.75 -9.61
N MET A 210 16.83 -11.54 -10.15
CA MET A 210 16.93 -13.00 -10.09
C MET A 210 17.85 -13.56 -11.18
N GLU A 211 17.98 -12.88 -12.32
CA GLU A 211 18.73 -13.38 -13.47
C GLU A 211 20.23 -13.36 -13.17
N GLY A 212 20.85 -14.53 -13.19
CA GLY A 212 22.27 -14.73 -12.89
C GLY A 212 22.68 -14.68 -11.42
N ASN A 213 21.80 -14.23 -10.50
CA ASN A 213 22.14 -14.05 -9.09
C ASN A 213 21.67 -15.19 -8.17
N ALA A 214 20.62 -15.88 -8.55
CA ALA A 214 20.05 -16.96 -7.74
C ALA A 214 20.36 -18.36 -8.28
N GLY A 215 20.65 -18.49 -9.58
CA GLY A 215 20.92 -19.76 -10.23
C GLY A 215 22.23 -20.43 -9.81
N TYR A 216 22.30 -21.74 -10.04
CA TYR A 216 23.50 -22.54 -9.77
C TYR A 216 24.70 -22.08 -10.63
N MET A 217 24.44 -21.69 -11.86
CA MET A 217 25.44 -21.29 -12.86
C MET A 217 25.74 -19.79 -12.85
N THR A 218 25.52 -19.11 -11.74
CA THR A 218 25.67 -17.66 -11.57
C THR A 218 27.04 -17.14 -12.06
N ASP A 219 28.12 -17.85 -11.78
CA ASP A 219 29.48 -17.47 -12.12
C ASP A 219 29.99 -18.08 -13.44
N THR A 220 29.10 -18.70 -14.21
CA THR A 220 29.48 -19.33 -15.48
C THR A 220 29.57 -18.26 -16.57
N GLU A 221 30.71 -18.22 -17.27
CA GLU A 221 30.92 -17.32 -18.41
C GLU A 221 29.83 -17.53 -19.48
N PRO A 222 29.27 -16.44 -20.06
CA PRO A 222 28.13 -16.51 -21.00
C PRO A 222 28.36 -17.46 -22.19
N ASP A 223 29.58 -17.48 -22.75
CA ASP A 223 29.92 -18.38 -23.86
C ASP A 223 29.92 -19.85 -23.45
N SER A 224 30.37 -20.15 -22.24
CA SER A 224 30.35 -21.49 -21.68
C SER A 224 28.91 -21.95 -21.41
N LEU A 225 28.08 -21.08 -20.85
CA LEU A 225 26.65 -21.34 -20.64
C LEU A 225 25.93 -21.60 -21.97
N ALA A 226 26.16 -20.79 -22.98
CA ALA A 226 25.60 -20.96 -24.32
C ALA A 226 26.03 -22.32 -24.94
N ALA A 227 27.30 -22.70 -24.80
CA ALA A 227 27.79 -24.00 -25.27
C ALA A 227 27.14 -25.19 -24.52
N MET A 228 26.91 -25.05 -23.22
CA MET A 228 26.20 -26.10 -22.42
C MET A 228 24.73 -26.19 -22.83
N ILE A 229 24.05 -25.07 -23.09
CA ILE A 229 22.69 -25.02 -23.61
C ILE A 229 22.61 -25.72 -24.98
N ASP A 230 23.57 -25.43 -25.89
CA ASP A 230 23.64 -26.07 -27.20
C ASP A 230 23.89 -27.58 -27.17
N LEU A 231 24.67 -28.03 -26.19
CA LEU A 231 24.86 -29.47 -25.97
C LEU A 231 23.57 -30.15 -25.52
N THR A 232 22.82 -29.53 -24.59
CA THR A 232 21.55 -30.06 -24.12
C THR A 232 20.48 -30.12 -25.21
N LYS A 233 20.43 -29.08 -26.10
CA LYS A 233 19.53 -29.08 -27.26
C LYS A 233 19.81 -30.20 -28.26
N LYS A 234 21.06 -30.64 -28.35
CA LYS A 234 21.50 -31.70 -29.27
C LYS A 234 21.38 -33.12 -28.68
N ALA A 235 21.12 -33.26 -27.38
CA ALA A 235 20.92 -34.55 -26.72
C ALA A 235 19.61 -35.20 -27.20
N GLU A 236 19.65 -36.53 -27.47
CA GLU A 236 18.42 -37.25 -27.78
C GLU A 236 17.40 -37.17 -26.61
N PRO A 237 16.12 -37.10 -26.90
CA PRO A 237 15.08 -36.93 -25.86
C PRO A 237 15.01 -38.13 -24.95
N GLY A 238 15.49 -37.96 -23.76
CA GLY A 238 15.40 -38.94 -22.64
C GLY A 238 15.62 -38.12 -21.36
N TYR A 239 14.57 -37.62 -20.79
CA TYR A 239 14.66 -36.64 -19.71
C TYR A 239 14.97 -37.17 -18.31
N GLY A 240 14.73 -38.43 -18.04
CA GLY A 240 14.86 -39.00 -16.70
C GLY A 240 16.14 -38.59 -15.97
N PRO A 241 17.36 -38.89 -16.54
CA PRO A 241 18.61 -38.47 -15.91
C PRO A 241 18.81 -36.96 -15.84
N LEU A 242 18.36 -36.20 -16.85
CA LEU A 242 18.49 -34.76 -16.89
C LEU A 242 17.59 -34.06 -15.86
N PHE A 243 16.39 -34.58 -15.66
CA PHE A 243 15.50 -34.08 -14.59
C PHE A 243 16.04 -34.39 -13.21
N ALA A 244 16.55 -35.58 -12.94
CA ALA A 244 17.11 -35.92 -11.64
C ALA A 244 18.32 -35.05 -11.27
N ILE A 245 19.16 -34.69 -12.23
CA ILE A 245 20.28 -33.76 -12.02
C ILE A 245 19.75 -32.34 -11.78
N SER A 246 18.80 -31.90 -12.59
CA SER A 246 18.27 -30.55 -12.45
C SER A 246 17.43 -30.34 -11.19
N ASP A 247 16.77 -31.40 -10.69
CA ASP A 247 16.08 -31.38 -9.42
C ASP A 247 17.05 -31.20 -8.25
N SER A 248 18.14 -32.00 -8.23
CA SER A 248 19.19 -31.83 -7.22
C SER A 248 19.83 -30.44 -7.25
N GLU A 249 20.03 -29.85 -8.43
CA GLU A 249 20.54 -28.51 -8.58
C GLU A 249 19.53 -27.45 -8.12
N ALA A 250 18.25 -27.63 -8.45
CA ALA A 250 17.19 -26.74 -8.03
C ALA A 250 17.04 -26.72 -6.49
N GLU A 251 17.14 -27.89 -5.84
CA GLU A 251 17.15 -27.96 -4.37
C GLU A 251 18.38 -27.28 -3.77
N MET A 252 19.57 -27.46 -4.33
CA MET A 252 20.77 -26.73 -3.87
C MET A 252 20.63 -25.19 -4.03
N ARG A 253 19.99 -24.73 -5.10
CA ARG A 253 19.70 -23.30 -5.30
C ARG A 253 18.70 -22.79 -4.28
N LYS A 254 17.63 -23.53 -4.04
CA LYS A 254 16.60 -23.24 -3.06
C LYS A 254 17.16 -23.10 -1.64
N GLU A 255 18.09 -23.99 -1.24
CA GLU A 255 18.76 -23.95 0.07
C GLU A 255 19.60 -22.68 0.30
N ARG A 256 20.10 -22.05 -0.77
CA ARG A 256 20.88 -20.81 -0.69
C ARG A 256 20.04 -19.55 -0.54
N ILE A 257 18.75 -19.64 -0.77
CA ILE A 257 17.82 -18.51 -0.73
C ILE A 257 17.04 -18.57 0.57
N LYS A 258 17.22 -17.55 1.41
CA LYS A 258 16.39 -17.35 2.59
C LYS A 258 15.08 -16.71 2.17
N LYS A 259 13.95 -17.30 2.56
CA LYS A 259 12.60 -16.76 2.34
C LYS A 259 12.03 -16.30 3.66
N THR A 260 11.72 -15.01 3.77
CA THR A 260 11.25 -14.41 5.01
C THR A 260 9.92 -13.70 4.77
N LYS A 261 8.90 -14.05 5.55
CA LYS A 261 7.61 -13.36 5.54
C LYS A 261 7.75 -11.98 6.15
N THR A 262 7.11 -10.98 5.57
CA THR A 262 7.15 -9.61 6.09
C THR A 262 5.98 -8.79 5.57
N VAL A 263 5.93 -7.52 5.97
CA VAL A 263 4.94 -6.53 5.55
C VAL A 263 5.63 -5.37 4.84
N CYS A 264 5.00 -4.87 3.80
CA CYS A 264 5.48 -3.72 3.02
C CYS A 264 5.64 -2.48 3.89
N THR A 265 6.77 -1.80 3.76
CA THR A 265 7.10 -0.59 4.52
C THR A 265 6.55 0.71 3.92
N TYR A 266 5.77 0.67 2.83
CA TYR A 266 5.37 1.88 2.11
C TYR A 266 4.01 2.43 2.58
N CYS A 267 2.91 2.01 1.97
CA CYS A 267 1.61 2.62 2.25
C CYS A 267 0.75 1.81 3.22
N GLY A 268 -0.34 2.42 3.67
CA GLY A 268 -1.28 1.85 4.64
C GLY A 268 -2.07 0.63 4.19
N VAL A 269 -1.90 0.14 2.95
CA VAL A 269 -2.49 -1.15 2.54
C VAL A 269 -1.95 -2.30 3.38
N GLY A 270 -0.66 -2.24 3.81
CA GLY A 270 -0.07 -3.31 4.60
C GLY A 270 0.08 -4.62 3.82
N CYS A 271 0.57 -4.58 2.58
CA CYS A 271 0.79 -5.77 1.77
C CYS A 271 1.77 -6.72 2.44
N SER A 272 1.38 -8.00 2.60
CA SER A 272 2.25 -9.06 3.12
C SER A 272 2.82 -9.89 1.98
N PHE A 273 4.06 -10.35 2.14
CA PHE A 273 4.77 -11.16 1.14
C PHE A 273 6.01 -11.84 1.75
N GLU A 274 6.60 -12.76 0.99
CA GLU A 274 7.94 -13.27 1.28
C GLU A 274 8.99 -12.43 0.54
N VAL A 275 10.06 -12.07 1.24
CA VAL A 275 11.29 -11.53 0.65
C VAL A 275 12.30 -12.63 0.51
N TRP A 276 12.82 -12.82 -0.69
CA TRP A 276 13.85 -13.81 -1.01
C TRP A 276 15.21 -13.15 -1.02
N THR A 277 16.10 -13.58 -0.14
CA THR A 277 17.42 -12.97 0.03
C THR A 277 18.52 -14.02 -0.11
N LYS A 278 19.68 -13.57 -0.64
CA LYS A 278 20.94 -14.31 -0.71
C LYS A 278 22.08 -13.33 -0.44
N ASP A 279 22.96 -13.65 0.50
CA ASP A 279 24.13 -12.83 0.82
C ASP A 279 23.81 -11.32 0.97
N ARG A 280 22.71 -10.98 1.66
CA ARG A 280 22.16 -9.65 1.84
C ARG A 280 21.46 -9.04 0.60
N GLU A 281 21.60 -9.61 -0.59
CA GLU A 281 20.85 -9.16 -1.76
C GLU A 281 19.38 -9.56 -1.70
N ILE A 282 18.50 -8.65 -2.09
CA ILE A 282 17.07 -8.90 -2.25
C ILE A 282 16.83 -9.31 -3.70
N LEU A 283 16.50 -10.58 -3.90
CA LEU A 283 16.33 -11.18 -5.21
C LEU A 283 14.91 -11.00 -5.74
N LYS A 284 13.92 -11.21 -4.87
CA LYS A 284 12.51 -11.28 -5.25
C LYS A 284 11.60 -10.94 -4.08
N VAL A 285 10.48 -10.32 -4.37
CA VAL A 285 9.34 -10.16 -3.44
C VAL A 285 8.19 -10.99 -3.97
N GLN A 286 7.72 -11.97 -3.18
CA GLN A 286 6.73 -12.94 -3.58
C GLN A 286 5.48 -12.86 -2.69
N PRO A 287 4.39 -12.19 -3.11
CA PRO A 287 3.11 -12.27 -2.42
C PRO A 287 2.46 -13.65 -2.60
N SER A 288 1.57 -13.98 -1.68
CA SER A 288 0.87 -15.27 -1.63
C SER A 288 -0.65 -15.07 -1.67
N HIS A 289 -1.38 -16.09 -2.07
CA HIS A 289 -2.84 -16.15 -1.90
C HIS A 289 -3.26 -15.92 -0.43
N ASP A 290 -2.43 -16.37 0.51
CA ASP A 290 -2.68 -16.25 1.97
C ASP A 290 -2.35 -14.84 2.51
N SER A 291 -1.78 -13.94 1.70
CA SER A 291 -1.50 -12.56 2.14
C SER A 291 -2.81 -11.85 2.47
N PRO A 292 -3.04 -11.40 3.73
CA PRO A 292 -4.39 -11.03 4.18
C PRO A 292 -4.97 -9.81 3.47
N ALA A 293 -4.19 -8.73 3.32
CA ALA A 293 -4.67 -7.48 2.73
C ALA A 293 -4.62 -7.47 1.19
N ASN A 294 -3.60 -8.08 0.60
CA ASN A 294 -3.27 -7.91 -0.82
C ASN A 294 -3.42 -9.17 -1.67
N LYS A 295 -3.54 -10.36 -1.08
CA LYS A 295 -3.44 -11.62 -1.83
C LYS A 295 -2.17 -11.61 -2.71
N ILE A 296 -2.27 -11.94 -3.98
CA ILE A 296 -1.12 -11.91 -4.92
C ILE A 296 -0.79 -10.52 -5.47
N ALA A 297 -1.60 -9.51 -5.15
CA ALA A 297 -1.40 -8.17 -5.68
C ALA A 297 -0.24 -7.43 -5.02
N THR A 298 0.50 -6.66 -5.81
CA THR A 298 1.55 -5.73 -5.37
C THR A 298 1.55 -4.49 -6.25
N CYS A 299 2.33 -3.48 -5.87
CA CYS A 299 2.62 -2.31 -6.71
C CYS A 299 4.11 -2.15 -6.93
N VAL A 300 4.52 -1.23 -7.80
CA VAL A 300 5.93 -0.99 -8.12
C VAL A 300 6.79 -0.76 -6.88
N LYS A 301 6.30 -0.02 -5.88
CA LYS A 301 7.03 0.24 -4.63
C LYS A 301 7.25 -1.03 -3.81
N GLY A 302 6.17 -1.72 -3.45
CA GLY A 302 6.25 -2.94 -2.63
C GLY A 302 6.98 -4.09 -3.31
N LYS A 303 6.92 -4.16 -4.63
CA LYS A 303 7.59 -5.23 -5.40
C LYS A 303 9.08 -4.95 -5.64
N PHE A 304 9.47 -3.71 -5.95
CA PHE A 304 10.80 -3.43 -6.50
C PHE A 304 11.60 -2.33 -5.77
N SER A 305 10.99 -1.56 -4.88
CA SER A 305 11.64 -0.38 -4.31
C SER A 305 12.37 -0.69 -3.00
N TRP A 306 13.30 -1.63 -3.01
CA TRP A 306 14.07 -2.07 -1.84
C TRP A 306 15.54 -1.65 -1.86
N GLY A 307 15.94 -0.77 -2.79
CA GLY A 307 17.32 -0.28 -2.92
C GLY A 307 17.84 0.43 -1.68
N HIS A 308 16.94 1.05 -0.88
CA HIS A 308 17.28 1.73 0.36
C HIS A 308 17.96 0.81 1.39
N ILE A 309 17.65 -0.49 1.40
CA ILE A 309 18.19 -1.45 2.38
C ILE A 309 19.72 -1.56 2.28
N ASN A 310 20.25 -1.55 1.05
CA ASN A 310 21.68 -1.72 0.77
C ASN A 310 22.32 -0.47 0.14
N SER A 311 21.68 0.69 0.27
CA SER A 311 22.25 1.95 -0.20
C SER A 311 23.57 2.26 0.51
N ASP A 312 24.53 2.78 -0.23
CA ASP A 312 25.80 3.29 0.30
C ASP A 312 25.64 4.60 1.11
N GLN A 313 24.46 5.23 1.03
CA GLN A 313 24.11 6.40 1.84
C GLN A 313 23.55 6.03 3.23
N ARG A 314 23.34 4.72 3.51
CA ARG A 314 22.90 4.27 4.83
C ARG A 314 23.86 4.67 5.95
N LEU A 315 23.28 5.19 7.03
CA LEU A 315 24.05 5.41 8.27
C LEU A 315 24.44 4.06 8.90
N THR A 316 25.71 3.91 9.20
CA THR A 316 26.28 2.70 9.79
C THR A 316 26.87 2.91 11.19
N LYS A 317 27.08 4.15 11.59
CA LYS A 317 27.56 4.56 12.91
C LYS A 317 26.84 5.80 13.42
N PRO A 318 26.73 6.00 14.74
CA PRO A 318 26.25 7.25 15.30
C PRO A 318 27.16 8.43 14.90
N LEU A 319 26.54 9.58 14.67
CA LEU A 319 27.22 10.84 14.37
C LEU A 319 27.01 11.83 15.51
N VAL A 320 28.06 12.53 15.93
CA VAL A 320 27.98 13.63 16.88
C VAL A 320 28.61 14.88 16.27
N ARG A 321 27.92 16.01 16.37
CA ARG A 321 28.40 17.29 15.87
C ARG A 321 29.46 17.86 16.82
N LYS A 322 30.69 18.08 16.32
CA LYS A 322 31.79 18.70 17.04
C LYS A 322 32.35 19.83 16.20
N ASN A 323 32.40 21.03 16.77
CA ASN A 323 32.87 22.24 16.06
C ASN A 323 32.15 22.50 14.73
N GLY A 324 30.87 22.18 14.64
CA GLY A 324 30.06 22.40 13.46
C GLY A 324 30.07 21.24 12.44
N GLU A 325 30.92 20.23 12.59
CA GLU A 325 31.03 19.08 11.69
C GLU A 325 30.59 17.78 12.37
N PHE A 326 29.99 16.84 11.61
CA PHE A 326 29.69 15.52 12.11
C PHE A 326 30.91 14.61 12.15
N HIS A 327 31.03 13.87 13.24
CA HIS A 327 32.06 12.86 13.45
C HIS A 327 31.42 11.53 13.81
N GLU A 328 31.82 10.45 13.15
CA GLU A 328 31.45 9.11 13.57
C GLU A 328 32.00 8.82 14.98
N VAL A 329 31.16 8.27 15.83
CA VAL A 329 31.49 7.91 17.21
C VAL A 329 30.93 6.53 17.56
N GLU A 330 31.43 5.97 18.67
CA GLU A 330 30.87 4.75 19.24
C GLU A 330 29.53 5.03 19.95
N TRP A 331 28.65 4.04 20.04
CA TRP A 331 27.32 4.16 20.66
C TRP A 331 27.37 4.74 22.09
N ASP A 332 28.36 4.33 22.91
CA ASP A 332 28.48 4.82 24.28
C ASP A 332 28.71 6.33 24.33
N GLU A 333 29.49 6.88 23.41
CA GLU A 333 29.73 8.32 23.34
C GLU A 333 28.45 9.07 22.96
N ALA A 334 27.73 8.61 21.91
CA ALA A 334 26.50 9.23 21.47
C ALA A 334 25.42 9.20 22.56
N LEU A 335 25.24 8.05 23.22
CA LEU A 335 24.28 7.90 24.32
C LEU A 335 24.61 8.77 25.52
N ASN A 336 25.90 8.96 25.85
CA ASN A 336 26.32 9.89 26.91
C ASN A 336 25.99 11.33 26.56
N VAL A 337 26.27 11.77 25.34
CA VAL A 337 25.92 13.13 24.87
C VAL A 337 24.45 13.39 25.00
N ILE A 338 23.59 12.42 24.59
CA ILE A 338 22.13 12.54 24.71
C ILE A 338 21.70 12.62 26.17
N ALA A 339 22.19 11.71 27.02
CA ALA A 339 21.77 11.65 28.41
C ALA A 339 22.19 12.91 29.21
N ASP A 340 23.40 13.40 28.98
CA ASP A 340 23.93 14.61 29.63
C ASP A 340 23.10 15.86 29.23
N ASN A 341 22.79 16.02 27.94
CA ASN A 341 22.02 17.16 27.47
C ASN A 341 20.54 17.08 27.92
N PHE A 342 19.91 15.91 27.83
CA PHE A 342 18.54 15.74 28.31
C PHE A 342 18.42 16.02 29.80
N THR A 343 19.37 15.53 30.59
CA THR A 343 19.41 15.79 32.03
C THR A 343 19.60 17.28 32.32
N SER A 344 20.53 17.93 31.66
CA SER A 344 20.84 19.35 31.86
C SER A 344 19.63 20.23 31.48
N ILE A 345 18.99 19.97 30.34
CA ILE A 345 17.83 20.72 29.87
C ILE A 345 16.64 20.52 30.82
N LYS A 346 16.35 19.26 31.20
CA LYS A 346 15.30 18.93 32.16
C LYS A 346 15.48 19.58 33.51
N GLU A 347 16.72 19.58 34.05
CA GLU A 347 17.02 20.25 35.33
C GLU A 347 16.87 21.77 35.27
N LYS A 348 17.25 22.37 34.13
CA LYS A 348 17.23 23.82 33.95
C LYS A 348 15.84 24.38 33.65
N TYR A 349 15.08 23.69 32.78
CA TYR A 349 13.85 24.25 32.24
C TYR A 349 12.60 23.41 32.52
N GLY A 350 12.76 22.21 33.05
CA GLY A 350 11.68 21.25 33.31
C GLY A 350 11.52 20.21 32.19
N PRO A 351 10.70 19.16 32.45
CA PRO A 351 10.52 18.07 31.50
C PRO A 351 9.84 18.50 30.19
N ASP A 352 8.94 19.49 30.21
CA ASP A 352 8.20 19.94 29.04
C ASP A 352 9.06 20.81 28.09
N ALA A 353 10.30 21.10 28.45
CA ALA A 353 11.30 21.69 27.56
C ALA A 353 11.86 20.67 26.54
N LEU A 354 11.55 19.38 26.69
CA LEU A 354 11.91 18.31 25.75
C LEU A 354 10.67 17.84 25.00
N SER A 355 10.80 17.64 23.70
CA SER A 355 9.75 17.22 22.80
C SER A 355 10.17 16.06 21.91
N PHE A 356 9.19 15.25 21.45
CA PHE A 356 9.42 14.00 20.76
C PHE A 356 8.47 13.83 19.58
N ILE A 357 9.00 13.58 18.38
CA ILE A 357 8.23 13.28 17.17
C ILE A 357 8.46 11.85 16.76
N SER A 358 7.40 11.06 16.73
CA SER A 358 7.37 9.63 16.45
C SER A 358 7.08 9.32 14.98
N SER A 359 7.61 8.21 14.50
CA SER A 359 7.50 7.81 13.09
C SER A 359 6.37 6.82 12.83
N SER A 360 5.62 7.04 11.76
CA SER A 360 4.70 6.05 11.20
C SER A 360 5.37 4.99 10.32
N LYS A 361 6.70 5.00 10.20
CA LYS A 361 7.52 3.97 9.55
C LYS A 361 7.98 2.89 10.52
N ALA A 362 8.03 3.22 11.80
CA ALA A 362 8.44 2.33 12.87
C ALA A 362 7.35 1.30 13.21
N THR A 363 7.75 0.26 13.96
CA THR A 363 6.83 -0.77 14.44
C THR A 363 5.91 -0.25 15.55
N ASN A 364 4.85 -0.97 15.86
CA ASN A 364 3.97 -0.67 16.99
C ASN A 364 4.78 -0.62 18.29
N GLU A 365 5.66 -1.59 18.49
CA GLU A 365 6.50 -1.72 19.68
C GLU A 365 7.45 -0.53 19.83
N GLU A 366 8.02 -0.07 18.73
CA GLU A 366 8.90 1.09 18.72
C GLU A 366 8.16 2.39 19.00
N SER A 367 6.99 2.58 18.38
CA SER A 367 6.11 3.71 18.67
C SER A 367 5.64 3.73 20.13
N TYR A 368 5.34 2.54 20.70
CA TYR A 368 5.03 2.42 22.12
C TYR A 368 6.21 2.82 23.03
N LEU A 369 7.42 2.36 22.72
CA LEU A 369 8.59 2.70 23.55
C LEU A 369 8.97 4.16 23.43
N MET A 370 8.74 4.81 22.28
CA MET A 370 9.00 6.24 22.12
C MET A 370 8.11 7.06 23.08
N GLN A 371 6.79 6.84 23.08
CA GLN A 371 5.90 7.54 23.98
C GLN A 371 6.17 7.18 25.46
N LYS A 372 6.59 5.94 25.74
CA LYS A 372 7.00 5.53 27.08
C LYS A 372 8.27 6.23 27.53
N LEU A 373 9.25 6.43 26.63
CA LEU A 373 10.46 7.20 26.90
C LEU A 373 10.12 8.64 27.31
N ALA A 374 9.26 9.30 26.52
CA ALA A 374 8.83 10.67 26.81
C ALA A 374 8.11 10.76 28.16
N ARG A 375 7.15 9.88 28.42
CA ARG A 375 6.28 9.96 29.60
C ARG A 375 6.90 9.39 30.86
N GLN A 376 7.48 8.20 30.81
CA GLN A 376 8.06 7.53 31.97
C GLN A 376 9.43 8.12 32.35
N VAL A 377 10.32 8.31 31.37
CA VAL A 377 11.74 8.65 31.61
C VAL A 377 11.95 10.16 31.70
N ILE A 378 11.39 10.88 30.75
CA ILE A 378 11.52 12.34 30.71
C ILE A 378 10.44 13.00 31.60
N GLY A 379 9.18 12.54 31.56
CA GLY A 379 8.08 13.08 32.34
C GLY A 379 7.26 14.14 31.58
N THR A 380 7.34 14.15 30.25
CA THR A 380 6.59 15.06 29.37
C THR A 380 5.55 14.33 28.55
N ASN A 381 4.46 15.02 28.17
CA ASN A 381 3.49 14.58 27.19
C ASN A 381 3.69 15.26 25.81
N ASN A 382 4.75 16.02 25.60
CA ASN A 382 5.14 16.58 24.31
C ASN A 382 5.63 15.46 23.39
N VAL A 383 4.69 14.66 22.91
CA VAL A 383 4.91 13.55 21.96
C VAL A 383 3.80 13.53 20.94
N ASP A 384 4.14 13.55 19.66
CA ASP A 384 3.19 13.47 18.55
C ASP A 384 3.78 12.63 17.39
N ASN A 385 3.06 12.49 16.30
CA ASN A 385 3.48 11.70 15.16
C ASN A 385 2.91 12.23 13.84
N CYS A 386 3.34 11.67 12.72
CA CYS A 386 2.93 12.13 11.39
C CYS A 386 1.43 11.98 11.07
N SER A 387 0.60 11.37 11.94
CA SER A 387 -0.86 11.39 11.76
C SER A 387 -1.43 12.81 11.85
N ARG A 388 -0.71 13.69 12.54
CA ARG A 388 -1.00 15.13 12.63
C ARG A 388 -1.06 15.78 11.24
N TYR A 389 -0.15 15.41 10.36
CA TYR A 389 -0.11 15.90 8.99
C TYR A 389 -1.06 15.15 8.02
N CYS A 390 -1.82 14.16 8.50
CA CYS A 390 -2.46 13.18 7.62
C CYS A 390 -3.96 13.01 7.92
N GLN A 391 -4.31 12.09 8.83
CA GLN A 391 -5.68 11.62 9.05
C GLN A 391 -6.22 11.92 10.47
N ALA A 392 -5.56 12.79 11.24
CA ALA A 392 -6.11 13.23 12.53
C ALA A 392 -7.52 13.83 12.38
N PRO A 393 -7.84 14.63 11.35
CA PRO A 393 -9.20 15.14 11.12
C PRO A 393 -10.22 14.01 10.84
N ALA A 394 -9.85 12.95 10.12
CA ALA A 394 -10.73 11.81 9.91
C ALA A 394 -11.01 11.08 11.23
N THR A 395 -9.97 10.86 12.03
CA THR A 395 -10.09 10.27 13.36
C THR A 395 -11.04 11.10 14.23
N LYS A 396 -10.89 12.43 14.25
CA LYS A 396 -11.78 13.35 15.00
C LYS A 396 -13.22 13.24 14.53
N GLY A 397 -13.46 13.27 13.22
CA GLY A 397 -14.79 13.20 12.63
C GLY A 397 -15.52 11.89 12.96
N LEU A 398 -14.82 10.76 12.90
CA LEU A 398 -15.39 9.45 13.20
C LEU A 398 -15.58 9.23 14.71
N PHE A 399 -14.64 9.67 15.56
CA PHE A 399 -14.82 9.55 17.01
C PHE A 399 -16.09 10.24 17.51
N ARG A 400 -16.43 11.42 16.97
CA ARG A 400 -17.64 12.15 17.44
C ARG A 400 -18.95 11.60 16.88
N THR A 401 -18.88 10.78 15.80
CA THR A 401 -20.09 10.19 15.17
C THR A 401 -20.31 8.71 15.49
N VAL A 402 -19.26 7.91 15.45
CA VAL A 402 -19.34 6.43 15.58
C VAL A 402 -18.44 5.85 16.68
N GLY A 403 -17.59 6.67 17.30
CA GLY A 403 -16.81 6.33 18.49
C GLY A 403 -15.49 5.59 18.25
N HIS A 404 -15.11 5.30 17.00
CA HIS A 404 -13.81 4.79 16.60
C HIS A 404 -13.26 5.54 15.38
N GLY A 405 -11.96 5.77 15.33
CA GLY A 405 -11.29 6.56 14.30
C GLY A 405 -10.65 5.76 13.16
N GLY A 406 -11.01 4.49 12.98
CA GLY A 406 -10.46 3.60 11.94
C GLY A 406 -11.47 3.23 10.85
N ASP A 407 -11.00 2.49 9.82
CA ASP A 407 -11.87 1.95 8.76
C ASP A 407 -12.96 1.06 9.36
N SER A 408 -14.21 1.19 8.86
CA SER A 408 -15.36 0.44 9.40
C SER A 408 -15.33 -1.05 9.06
N GLY A 409 -14.63 -1.44 8.00
CA GLY A 409 -14.52 -2.82 7.54
C GLY A 409 -13.13 -3.16 7.05
N SER A 410 -13.01 -4.23 6.26
CA SER A 410 -11.75 -4.67 5.67
C SER A 410 -11.55 -4.18 4.24
N ILE A 411 -10.31 -4.27 3.72
CA ILE A 411 -10.01 -4.01 2.30
C ILE A 411 -10.79 -4.97 1.40
N GLU A 412 -11.07 -6.19 1.87
CA GLU A 412 -11.90 -7.16 1.13
C GLU A 412 -13.35 -6.70 1.00
N ASP A 413 -13.88 -5.99 2.00
CA ASP A 413 -15.26 -5.49 1.95
C ASP A 413 -15.48 -4.41 0.88
N LEU A 414 -14.43 -3.70 0.48
CA LEU A 414 -14.50 -2.74 -0.62
C LEU A 414 -14.94 -3.40 -1.94
N GLU A 415 -14.60 -4.67 -2.17
CA GLU A 415 -15.04 -5.42 -3.35
C GLU A 415 -16.52 -5.83 -3.28
N LYS A 416 -17.10 -5.90 -2.07
CA LYS A 416 -18.49 -6.33 -1.82
C LYS A 416 -19.50 -5.20 -1.96
N ALA A 417 -19.04 -3.95 -1.97
CA ALA A 417 -19.90 -2.79 -2.08
C ALA A 417 -20.58 -2.70 -3.45
N ALA A 418 -21.86 -2.32 -3.48
CA ALA A 418 -22.56 -2.01 -4.73
C ALA A 418 -22.06 -0.69 -5.33
N MET A 419 -21.64 0.25 -4.47
CA MET A 419 -21.15 1.56 -4.85
C MET A 419 -19.94 1.96 -3.99
N SER A 420 -18.86 2.42 -4.64
CA SER A 420 -17.71 3.05 -4.01
C SER A 420 -17.66 4.53 -4.35
N VAL A 421 -17.56 5.39 -3.34
CA VAL A 421 -17.38 6.83 -3.49
C VAL A 421 -15.98 7.21 -3.03
N LEU A 422 -15.20 7.81 -3.91
CA LEU A 422 -13.83 8.25 -3.66
C LEU A 422 -13.82 9.78 -3.56
N ILE A 423 -13.41 10.33 -2.42
CA ILE A 423 -13.39 11.78 -2.18
C ILE A 423 -11.98 12.23 -1.82
N GLY A 424 -11.38 13.12 -2.64
CA GLY A 424 -10.05 13.65 -2.36
C GLY A 424 -8.98 12.57 -2.19
N THR A 425 -9.05 11.47 -2.97
CA THR A 425 -8.11 10.36 -2.91
C THR A 425 -7.69 9.84 -4.28
N ASN A 426 -6.43 10.02 -4.64
CA ASN A 426 -5.82 9.36 -5.80
C ASN A 426 -5.38 7.94 -5.44
N THR A 427 -6.37 7.05 -5.28
CA THR A 427 -6.17 5.69 -4.75
C THR A 427 -5.23 4.87 -5.65
N ALA A 428 -5.26 5.06 -6.99
CA ALA A 428 -4.41 4.32 -7.91
C ALA A 428 -2.89 4.60 -7.71
N GLU A 429 -2.52 5.78 -7.23
CA GLU A 429 -1.12 6.14 -6.98
C GLU A 429 -0.74 6.03 -5.49
N ALA A 430 -1.67 6.35 -4.58
CA ALA A 430 -1.44 6.33 -3.14
C ALA A 430 -1.60 4.93 -2.51
N HIS A 431 -2.64 4.19 -2.92
CA HIS A 431 -3.01 2.85 -2.40
C HIS A 431 -3.29 1.87 -3.56
N PRO A 432 -2.29 1.54 -4.40
CA PRO A 432 -2.54 0.89 -5.70
C PRO A 432 -3.30 -0.43 -5.60
N VAL A 433 -3.06 -1.24 -4.56
CA VAL A 433 -3.74 -2.52 -4.38
C VAL A 433 -5.23 -2.34 -4.03
N ILE A 434 -5.59 -1.31 -3.24
CA ILE A 434 -7.01 -0.97 -3.00
C ILE A 434 -7.66 -0.54 -4.32
N ALA A 435 -6.98 0.30 -5.11
CA ALA A 435 -7.48 0.69 -6.43
C ALA A 435 -7.69 -0.51 -7.36
N SER A 436 -6.75 -1.46 -7.37
CA SER A 436 -6.87 -2.70 -8.16
C SER A 436 -8.10 -3.50 -7.77
N ARG A 437 -8.40 -3.64 -6.46
CA ARG A 437 -9.60 -4.31 -5.97
C ARG A 437 -10.88 -3.61 -6.42
N MET A 438 -10.97 -2.29 -6.32
CA MET A 438 -12.12 -1.52 -6.79
C MET A 438 -12.29 -1.62 -8.31
N LYS A 439 -11.20 -1.50 -9.09
CA LYS A 439 -11.22 -1.71 -10.54
C LYS A 439 -11.71 -3.12 -10.92
N ARG A 440 -11.28 -4.13 -10.16
CA ARG A 440 -11.72 -5.51 -10.30
C ARG A 440 -13.21 -5.66 -9.96
N ALA A 441 -13.66 -5.10 -8.87
CA ALA A 441 -15.08 -5.12 -8.46
C ALA A 441 -15.98 -4.43 -9.50
N GLN A 442 -15.56 -3.29 -10.04
CA GLN A 442 -16.27 -2.63 -11.15
C GLN A 442 -16.36 -3.55 -12.37
N LYS A 443 -15.24 -4.15 -12.79
CA LYS A 443 -15.15 -4.97 -14.01
C LYS A 443 -15.93 -6.28 -13.90
N LEU A 444 -15.78 -7.00 -12.77
CA LEU A 444 -16.30 -8.37 -12.63
C LEU A 444 -17.65 -8.44 -11.92
N PHE A 445 -17.96 -7.52 -11.03
CA PHE A 445 -19.15 -7.56 -10.17
C PHE A 445 -20.11 -6.40 -10.40
N GLY A 446 -19.75 -5.44 -11.27
CA GLY A 446 -20.62 -4.32 -11.63
C GLY A 446 -20.71 -3.22 -10.57
N GLN A 447 -19.75 -3.16 -9.62
CA GLN A 447 -19.66 -2.07 -8.65
C GLN A 447 -19.63 -0.72 -9.36
N LYS A 448 -20.35 0.26 -8.84
CA LYS A 448 -20.32 1.64 -9.35
C LYS A 448 -19.22 2.43 -8.63
N ILE A 449 -18.42 3.18 -9.39
CA ILE A 449 -17.37 4.05 -8.85
C ILE A 449 -17.72 5.51 -9.14
N HIS A 450 -17.89 6.29 -8.08
CA HIS A 450 -18.06 7.75 -8.12
C HIS A 450 -16.83 8.42 -7.54
N VAL A 451 -16.31 9.44 -8.21
CA VAL A 451 -15.10 10.17 -7.77
C VAL A 451 -15.38 11.65 -7.68
N PHE A 452 -15.08 12.23 -6.52
CA PHE A 452 -15.05 13.67 -6.26
C PHE A 452 -13.60 14.09 -6.03
N ASP A 453 -12.99 14.78 -6.98
CA ASP A 453 -11.59 15.25 -6.89
C ASP A 453 -11.38 16.45 -7.81
N ILE A 454 -10.46 17.32 -7.45
CA ILE A 454 -10.09 18.47 -8.29
C ILE A 454 -9.15 18.08 -9.44
N ARG A 455 -8.48 16.92 -9.34
CA ARG A 455 -7.57 16.38 -10.36
C ARG A 455 -8.14 15.13 -11.03
N LYS A 456 -8.09 15.09 -12.36
CA LYS A 456 -8.51 13.93 -13.14
C LYS A 456 -7.43 12.84 -13.16
N HIS A 457 -7.35 12.05 -12.10
CA HIS A 457 -6.44 10.91 -11.98
C HIS A 457 -7.04 9.61 -12.53
N GLU A 458 -6.31 8.47 -12.48
CA GLU A 458 -6.72 7.20 -13.07
C GLU A 458 -8.11 6.73 -12.61
N MET A 459 -8.42 6.80 -11.32
CA MET A 459 -9.73 6.38 -10.83
C MET A 459 -10.84 7.31 -11.32
N ALA A 460 -10.56 8.61 -11.50
CA ALA A 460 -11.50 9.57 -12.11
C ALA A 460 -11.76 9.27 -13.59
N GLU A 461 -10.73 8.84 -14.33
CA GLU A 461 -10.87 8.41 -15.74
C GLU A 461 -11.72 7.13 -15.89
N ARG A 462 -11.71 6.26 -14.88
CA ARG A 462 -12.44 4.98 -14.86
C ARG A 462 -13.82 5.06 -14.19
N ALA A 463 -14.08 6.15 -13.47
CA ALA A 463 -15.31 6.32 -12.71
C ALA A 463 -16.55 6.25 -13.60
N ASP A 464 -17.64 5.68 -13.07
CA ASP A 464 -18.98 5.78 -13.69
C ASP A 464 -19.42 7.24 -13.72
N ARG A 465 -19.01 8.03 -12.70
CA ARG A 465 -19.18 9.49 -12.64
C ARG A 465 -17.99 10.15 -11.97
N PHE A 466 -17.50 11.21 -12.59
CA PHE A 466 -16.48 12.10 -12.05
C PHE A 466 -17.03 13.50 -11.81
N TYR A 467 -16.88 13.98 -10.60
CA TYR A 467 -17.29 15.32 -10.15
C TYR A 467 -16.06 16.12 -9.75
N GLN A 468 -15.99 17.34 -10.20
CA GLN A 468 -14.83 18.22 -9.98
C GLN A 468 -15.26 19.45 -9.19
N PRO A 469 -15.32 19.39 -7.83
CA PRO A 469 -15.68 20.51 -6.98
C PRO A 469 -14.57 21.57 -6.99
N LYS A 470 -14.92 22.81 -6.64
CA LYS A 470 -13.91 23.80 -6.26
C LYS A 470 -13.21 23.37 -4.97
N PRO A 471 -11.90 23.69 -4.78
CA PRO A 471 -11.16 23.33 -3.57
C PRO A 471 -11.86 23.77 -2.28
N GLY A 472 -11.86 22.91 -1.24
CA GLY A 472 -12.39 23.21 0.08
C GLY A 472 -13.92 23.30 0.20
N THR A 473 -14.67 22.75 -0.76
CA THR A 473 -16.13 22.84 -0.78
C THR A 473 -16.86 21.52 -0.51
N ASP A 474 -16.13 20.50 -0.06
CA ASP A 474 -16.68 19.15 0.13
C ASP A 474 -17.78 19.10 1.19
N LEU A 475 -17.62 19.83 2.30
CA LEU A 475 -18.64 19.93 3.35
C LEU A 475 -19.98 20.46 2.80
N ALA A 476 -19.95 21.41 1.87
CA ALA A 476 -21.14 22.04 1.30
C ALA A 476 -21.98 21.04 0.51
N TRP A 477 -21.38 20.27 -0.41
CA TRP A 477 -22.13 19.31 -1.21
C TRP A 477 -22.52 18.06 -0.41
N LEU A 478 -21.69 17.58 0.51
CA LEU A 478 -22.01 16.44 1.38
C LEU A 478 -23.26 16.74 2.23
N SER A 479 -23.30 17.91 2.84
CA SER A 479 -24.44 18.33 3.67
C SER A 479 -25.69 18.58 2.84
N ALA A 480 -25.57 19.17 1.64
CA ALA A 480 -26.71 19.39 0.74
C ALA A 480 -27.29 18.07 0.19
N VAL A 481 -26.43 17.11 -0.18
CA VAL A 481 -26.82 15.75 -0.58
C VAL A 481 -27.58 15.05 0.55
N THR A 482 -27.04 15.11 1.77
CA THR A 482 -27.68 14.51 2.94
C THR A 482 -29.05 15.15 3.21
N LYS A 483 -29.15 16.49 3.15
CA LYS A 483 -30.43 17.18 3.26
C LYS A 483 -31.43 16.74 2.20
N TYR A 484 -31.04 16.69 0.94
CA TYR A 484 -31.89 16.24 -0.16
C TYR A 484 -32.45 14.83 0.08
N ILE A 485 -31.60 13.89 0.54
CA ILE A 485 -31.98 12.51 0.87
C ILE A 485 -33.06 12.51 1.97
N ILE A 486 -32.91 13.35 3.00
CA ILE A 486 -33.89 13.47 4.09
C ILE A 486 -35.19 14.12 3.59
N ASP A 487 -35.11 15.25 2.90
CA ASP A 487 -36.26 16.01 2.39
C ASP A 487 -37.16 15.20 1.44
N HIS A 488 -36.59 14.20 0.73
CA HIS A 488 -37.31 13.36 -0.22
C HIS A 488 -37.65 11.96 0.32
N ASP A 489 -37.55 11.75 1.66
CA ASP A 489 -37.85 10.47 2.31
C ASP A 489 -37.02 9.28 1.78
N LEU A 490 -35.78 9.52 1.35
CA LEU A 490 -34.87 8.51 0.81
C LEU A 490 -33.90 7.93 1.87
N HIS A 491 -33.91 8.48 3.10
CA HIS A 491 -33.07 8.01 4.22
C HIS A 491 -33.57 6.70 4.83
N ASP A 492 -32.66 5.95 5.45
CA ASP A 492 -33.03 4.71 6.15
C ASP A 492 -33.61 5.00 7.55
N LYS A 493 -34.94 5.18 7.59
CA LYS A 493 -35.68 5.48 8.82
C LYS A 493 -35.52 4.40 9.88
N ALA A 494 -35.50 3.13 9.48
CA ALA A 494 -35.43 2.01 10.42
C ALA A 494 -34.06 1.99 11.09
N PHE A 495 -33.00 2.20 10.32
CA PHE A 495 -31.63 2.30 10.85
C PHE A 495 -31.49 3.50 11.80
N ILE A 496 -32.03 4.65 11.41
CA ILE A 496 -31.95 5.87 12.22
C ILE A 496 -32.68 5.68 13.56
N ASP A 497 -33.91 5.19 13.54
CA ASP A 497 -34.72 4.98 14.75
C ASP A 497 -34.05 4.02 15.73
N GLU A 498 -33.40 2.99 15.23
CA GLU A 498 -32.78 1.95 16.08
C GLU A 498 -31.39 2.36 16.56
N TRP A 499 -30.55 2.96 15.68
CA TRP A 499 -29.10 3.07 15.88
C TRP A 499 -28.53 4.48 15.94
N VAL A 500 -29.35 5.52 15.77
CA VAL A 500 -28.82 6.90 15.66
C VAL A 500 -29.52 7.84 16.62
N ASP A 501 -28.74 8.66 17.30
CA ASP A 501 -29.23 9.77 18.15
C ASP A 501 -29.08 11.12 17.40
N ASP A 502 -29.73 12.15 17.95
CA ASP A 502 -29.62 13.56 17.56
C ASP A 502 -30.15 13.90 16.14
N PHE A 503 -31.03 13.06 15.55
CA PHE A 503 -31.53 13.25 14.19
C PHE A 503 -32.25 14.58 13.99
N ASP A 504 -33.17 14.96 14.89
CA ASP A 504 -33.97 16.19 14.73
C ASP A 504 -33.11 17.45 14.82
N GLU A 505 -32.12 17.47 15.70
CA GLU A 505 -31.18 18.58 15.86
C GLU A 505 -30.29 18.69 14.64
N TYR A 506 -29.78 17.58 14.16
CA TYR A 506 -28.98 17.50 12.94
C TYR A 506 -29.75 17.98 11.72
N TYR A 507 -30.96 17.45 11.50
CA TYR A 507 -31.77 17.84 10.34
C TYR A 507 -32.06 19.35 10.33
N LYS A 508 -32.35 19.92 11.48
CA LYS A 508 -32.53 21.38 11.61
C LYS A 508 -31.27 22.15 11.25
N SER A 509 -30.08 21.64 11.55
CA SER A 509 -28.81 22.29 11.20
C SER A 509 -28.55 22.35 9.69
N LEU A 510 -29.20 21.49 8.91
CA LEU A 510 -29.07 21.43 7.45
C LEU A 510 -29.90 22.48 6.70
N GLU A 511 -30.66 23.36 7.36
CA GLU A 511 -31.59 24.29 6.71
C GLU A 511 -30.94 25.12 5.59
N THR A 512 -29.70 25.58 5.77
CA THR A 512 -28.96 26.41 4.81
C THR A 512 -28.33 25.63 3.66
N PHE A 513 -28.19 24.32 3.79
CA PHE A 513 -27.54 23.47 2.79
C PHE A 513 -28.52 23.05 1.71
N THR A 514 -28.86 23.92 0.79
CA THR A 514 -29.69 23.61 -0.37
C THR A 514 -28.85 23.13 -1.54
N MET A 515 -29.45 22.42 -2.53
CA MET A 515 -28.75 22.04 -3.77
C MET A 515 -28.25 23.25 -4.55
N ALA A 516 -29.02 24.36 -4.60
CA ALA A 516 -28.59 25.61 -5.21
C ALA A 516 -27.38 26.22 -4.52
N PHE A 517 -27.33 26.17 -3.19
CA PHE A 517 -26.14 26.58 -2.42
C PHE A 517 -24.94 25.70 -2.77
N ALA A 518 -25.13 24.38 -2.85
CA ALA A 518 -24.04 23.47 -3.20
C ALA A 518 -23.52 23.72 -4.62
N GLU A 519 -24.38 23.99 -5.61
CA GLU A 519 -23.97 24.38 -6.96
C GLU A 519 -23.14 25.67 -6.95
N GLU A 520 -23.57 26.68 -6.24
CA GLU A 520 -22.82 27.94 -6.12
C GLU A 520 -21.44 27.72 -5.49
N ALA A 521 -21.39 26.97 -4.39
CA ALA A 521 -20.15 26.69 -3.66
C ALA A 521 -19.18 25.85 -4.49
N THR A 522 -19.63 24.74 -5.05
CA THR A 522 -18.78 23.74 -5.69
C THR A 522 -18.54 23.95 -7.17
N GLY A 523 -19.48 24.60 -7.87
CA GLY A 523 -19.53 24.66 -9.32
C GLY A 523 -20.04 23.37 -9.99
N ILE A 524 -20.49 22.38 -9.22
CA ILE A 524 -21.11 21.15 -9.74
C ILE A 524 -22.60 21.45 -9.94
N PRO A 525 -23.19 21.19 -11.14
CA PRO A 525 -24.61 21.44 -11.39
C PRO A 525 -25.52 20.70 -10.39
N GLU A 526 -26.55 21.39 -9.89
CA GLU A 526 -27.56 20.84 -8.99
C GLU A 526 -28.12 19.50 -9.50
N SER A 527 -28.41 19.39 -10.79
CA SER A 527 -28.91 18.17 -11.42
C SER A 527 -27.97 16.97 -11.31
N GLU A 528 -26.65 17.18 -11.24
CA GLU A 528 -25.69 16.11 -11.08
C GLU A 528 -25.57 15.70 -9.60
N LEU A 529 -25.66 16.62 -8.67
CA LEU A 529 -25.68 16.33 -7.23
C LEU A 529 -26.97 15.59 -6.84
N ILE A 530 -28.12 15.95 -7.43
CA ILE A 530 -29.39 15.24 -7.23
C ILE A 530 -29.27 13.78 -7.72
N LYS A 531 -28.72 13.55 -8.91
CA LYS A 531 -28.49 12.19 -9.41
C LYS A 531 -27.61 11.38 -8.47
N PHE A 532 -26.52 11.97 -7.97
CA PHE A 532 -25.66 11.31 -7.00
C PHE A 532 -26.43 10.97 -5.72
N ALA A 533 -27.18 11.91 -5.16
CA ALA A 533 -27.99 11.70 -3.96
C ALA A 533 -28.97 10.52 -4.12
N GLU A 534 -29.68 10.47 -5.25
CA GLU A 534 -30.62 9.39 -5.54
C GLU A 534 -29.92 8.05 -5.79
N GLU A 535 -28.79 8.02 -6.50
CA GLU A 535 -27.99 6.81 -6.74
C GLU A 535 -27.42 6.28 -5.42
N CYS A 536 -26.88 7.15 -4.57
CA CYS A 536 -26.33 6.82 -3.25
C CYS A 536 -27.41 6.25 -2.30
N ALA A 537 -28.56 6.90 -2.22
CA ALA A 537 -29.67 6.46 -1.35
C ALA A 537 -30.32 5.14 -1.82
N LYS A 538 -30.28 4.84 -3.11
CA LYS A 538 -30.85 3.61 -3.70
C LYS A 538 -29.86 2.45 -3.78
N ALA A 539 -28.56 2.70 -3.59
CA ALA A 539 -27.54 1.66 -3.63
C ALA A 539 -27.75 0.65 -2.49
N GLU A 540 -27.64 -0.64 -2.79
CA GLU A 540 -27.77 -1.70 -1.79
C GLU A 540 -26.73 -1.57 -0.68
N SER A 541 -25.51 -1.13 -1.03
CA SER A 541 -24.41 -0.90 -0.10
C SER A 541 -23.47 0.17 -0.64
N VAL A 542 -22.99 1.07 0.24
CA VAL A 542 -22.09 2.16 -0.10
C VAL A 542 -20.89 2.16 0.83
N VAL A 543 -19.70 2.22 0.24
CA VAL A 543 -18.46 2.55 0.93
C VAL A 543 -17.97 3.93 0.50
N ILE A 544 -17.54 4.74 1.46
CA ILE A 544 -16.91 6.04 1.15
C ILE A 544 -15.45 6.00 1.60
N CYS A 545 -14.55 6.19 0.63
CA CYS A 545 -13.12 6.26 0.86
C CYS A 545 -12.65 7.71 0.66
N TRP A 546 -11.87 8.23 1.60
CA TRP A 546 -11.25 9.54 1.46
C TRP A 546 -9.81 9.55 1.97
N ALA A 547 -9.06 10.58 1.60
CA ALA A 547 -7.69 10.76 2.03
C ALA A 547 -7.38 12.26 2.27
N MET A 548 -6.14 12.66 2.07
CA MET A 548 -5.63 13.99 2.40
C MET A 548 -6.30 15.14 1.63
N GLY A 549 -6.99 14.88 0.50
CA GLY A 549 -7.79 15.89 -0.17
C GLY A 549 -8.92 16.45 0.70
N ILE A 550 -9.41 15.64 1.65
CA ILE A 550 -10.40 16.03 2.66
C ILE A 550 -9.74 16.52 3.93
N THR A 551 -8.76 15.78 4.45
CA THR A 551 -8.25 16.01 5.80
C THR A 551 -7.25 17.16 5.90
N GLN A 552 -6.51 17.47 4.83
CA GLN A 552 -5.55 18.56 4.78
C GLN A 552 -6.21 19.89 4.36
N GLN A 553 -7.33 20.21 5.01
CA GLN A 553 -8.12 21.44 4.89
C GLN A 553 -8.36 22.00 6.29
N ASP A 554 -8.61 23.29 6.41
CA ASP A 554 -8.97 23.95 7.68
C ASP A 554 -10.30 23.45 8.28
N ILE A 555 -11.14 22.81 7.47
CA ILE A 555 -12.39 22.15 7.83
C ILE A 555 -12.34 20.63 7.64
N GLY A 556 -11.15 20.03 7.71
CA GLY A 556 -10.95 18.59 7.46
C GLY A 556 -11.73 17.69 8.41
N SER A 557 -11.78 18.04 9.70
CA SER A 557 -12.55 17.34 10.72
C SER A 557 -14.06 17.39 10.45
N ASP A 558 -14.58 18.54 10.07
CA ASP A 558 -15.99 18.73 9.76
C ASP A 558 -16.39 18.04 8.45
N SER A 559 -15.54 18.10 7.43
CA SER A 559 -15.75 17.36 6.18
C SER A 559 -15.78 15.84 6.40
N SER A 560 -14.89 15.32 7.25
CA SER A 560 -14.89 13.89 7.63
C SER A 560 -16.15 13.51 8.44
N THR A 561 -16.66 14.40 9.28
CA THR A 561 -17.93 14.24 9.98
C THR A 561 -19.11 14.20 9.01
N ALA A 562 -19.14 15.09 8.00
CA ALA A 562 -20.20 15.12 7.00
C ALA A 562 -20.27 13.80 6.19
N ILE A 563 -19.12 13.19 5.91
CA ILE A 563 -19.06 11.84 5.30
C ILE A 563 -19.74 10.81 6.20
N SER A 564 -19.40 10.79 7.49
CA SER A 564 -20.02 9.86 8.45
C SER A 564 -21.51 10.10 8.63
N ASN A 565 -21.95 11.36 8.71
CA ASN A 565 -23.36 11.73 8.77
C ASN A 565 -24.15 11.21 7.55
N LEU A 566 -23.60 11.34 6.32
CA LEU A 566 -24.22 10.80 5.11
C LEU A 566 -24.39 9.28 5.17
N LEU A 567 -23.34 8.56 5.63
CA LEU A 567 -23.40 7.11 5.80
C LEU A 567 -24.41 6.67 6.86
N LEU A 568 -24.52 7.41 7.97
CA LEU A 568 -25.51 7.15 9.02
C LEU A 568 -26.93 7.37 8.51
N VAL A 569 -27.18 8.45 7.80
CA VAL A 569 -28.52 8.79 7.24
C VAL A 569 -28.96 7.77 6.20
N THR A 570 -28.02 7.17 5.46
CA THR A 570 -28.31 6.16 4.43
C THR A 570 -28.20 4.72 4.93
N GLY A 571 -27.98 4.48 6.23
CA GLY A 571 -27.87 3.15 6.83
C GLY A 571 -26.64 2.33 6.35
N ASN A 572 -25.59 2.99 5.93
CA ASN A 572 -24.40 2.35 5.38
C ASN A 572 -23.29 2.11 6.42
N TYR A 573 -23.62 1.41 7.51
CA TYR A 573 -22.72 0.87 8.52
C TYR A 573 -23.17 -0.53 8.95
N ARG A 574 -22.35 -1.24 9.72
CA ARG A 574 -22.70 -2.48 10.45
C ARG A 574 -22.98 -3.71 9.59
N ARG A 575 -22.56 -3.73 8.32
CA ARG A 575 -22.72 -4.87 7.41
C ARG A 575 -21.62 -4.88 6.33
N PRO A 576 -21.32 -6.04 5.72
CA PRO A 576 -20.32 -6.13 4.66
C PRO A 576 -20.62 -5.16 3.50
N GLY A 577 -19.56 -4.62 2.91
CA GLY A 577 -19.66 -3.71 1.78
C GLY A 577 -20.21 -2.31 2.10
N THR A 578 -20.18 -1.91 3.38
CA THR A 578 -20.60 -0.56 3.80
C THR A 578 -19.57 0.10 4.70
N GLY A 579 -19.66 1.40 4.90
CA GLY A 579 -18.94 2.13 5.92
C GLY A 579 -17.96 3.19 5.42
N ALA A 580 -17.25 3.73 6.39
CA ALA A 580 -16.27 4.80 6.28
C ALA A 580 -14.85 4.22 6.20
N TYR A 581 -14.07 4.68 5.20
CA TYR A 581 -12.70 4.21 4.96
C TYR A 581 -11.74 5.39 4.78
N PRO A 582 -11.24 5.97 5.89
CA PRO A 582 -10.20 7.00 5.87
C PRO A 582 -8.84 6.39 5.52
N LEU A 583 -8.53 6.24 4.24
CA LEU A 583 -7.34 5.54 3.75
C LEU A 583 -6.05 6.11 4.33
N ARG A 584 -5.40 5.39 5.24
CA ARG A 584 -4.16 5.80 5.92
C ARG A 584 -2.97 5.80 4.95
N GLY A 585 -2.17 6.88 4.98
CA GLY A 585 -1.08 7.09 4.03
C GLY A 585 0.12 6.17 4.24
N HIS A 586 0.68 6.14 5.45
CA HIS A 586 1.86 5.35 5.82
C HIS A 586 1.49 3.94 6.29
N ASN A 587 2.47 3.03 6.20
CA ASN A 587 2.33 1.61 6.55
C ASN A 587 1.88 1.37 7.99
N ASN A 588 2.31 2.19 8.95
CA ASN A 588 1.97 2.05 10.37
C ASN A 588 1.41 3.34 11.01
N VAL A 589 0.83 4.26 10.23
CA VAL A 589 0.26 5.49 10.83
C VAL A 589 -0.95 5.19 11.74
N GLN A 590 -1.71 4.13 11.44
CA GLN A 590 -2.76 3.64 12.33
C GLN A 590 -2.13 3.16 13.64
N GLY A 591 -1.14 2.26 13.57
CA GLY A 591 -0.50 1.68 14.73
C GLY A 591 0.28 2.69 15.57
N CYS A 592 0.95 3.66 14.96
CA CYS A 592 1.66 4.71 15.70
C CYS A 592 0.68 5.52 16.60
N SER A 593 -0.50 5.84 16.08
CA SER A 593 -1.57 6.48 16.84
C SER A 593 -2.16 5.54 17.89
N ASP A 594 -2.40 4.27 17.54
CA ASP A 594 -2.91 3.25 18.47
C ASP A 594 -1.96 3.07 19.68
N MET A 595 -0.66 3.21 19.46
CA MET A 595 0.38 3.10 20.50
C MET A 595 0.51 4.35 21.38
N GLY A 596 -0.27 5.40 21.13
CA GLY A 596 -0.34 6.58 21.99
C GLY A 596 0.77 7.60 21.77
N SER A 597 1.41 7.64 20.60
CA SER A 597 2.31 8.72 20.21
C SER A 597 1.50 9.97 19.84
N MET A 598 0.75 10.49 20.82
CA MET A 598 -0.11 11.69 20.72
C MET A 598 -0.09 12.48 22.03
N PRO A 599 -0.24 13.82 22.01
CA PRO A 599 -0.03 14.63 23.22
C PRO A 599 -1.08 14.42 24.31
N ASP A 600 -2.32 14.12 23.96
CA ASP A 600 -3.48 14.00 24.85
C ASP A 600 -3.95 12.55 25.08
N LYS A 601 -3.40 11.59 24.32
CA LYS A 601 -3.78 10.17 24.38
C LYS A 601 -2.58 9.29 24.70
N ILE A 602 -2.85 8.21 25.40
CA ILE A 602 -1.95 7.09 25.59
C ILE A 602 -2.48 5.89 24.79
N THR A 603 -1.86 4.72 24.84
CA THR A 603 -2.21 3.56 24.00
C THR A 603 -3.72 3.30 23.93
N GLY A 604 -4.22 2.98 22.71
CA GLY A 604 -5.64 2.70 22.47
C GLY A 604 -6.55 3.91 22.64
N TYR A 605 -6.03 5.10 22.34
CA TYR A 605 -6.76 6.39 22.42
C TYR A 605 -7.30 6.73 23.82
N GLN A 606 -6.76 6.10 24.88
CA GLN A 606 -7.12 6.39 26.26
C GLN A 606 -6.64 7.79 26.66
N SER A 607 -7.48 8.60 27.32
CA SER A 607 -7.11 9.96 27.71
C SER A 607 -6.08 9.95 28.84
N ILE A 608 -4.95 10.65 28.65
CA ILE A 608 -3.94 10.84 29.72
C ILE A 608 -4.48 11.70 30.86
N GLU A 609 -5.49 12.52 30.63
CA GLU A 609 -6.09 13.39 31.62
C GLU A 609 -7.10 12.65 32.55
N ALA A 610 -7.56 11.45 32.16
CA ALA A 610 -8.43 10.63 32.99
C ALA A 610 -7.64 9.96 34.13
N ASP A 611 -8.05 10.21 35.37
CA ASP A 611 -7.34 9.77 36.58
C ASP A 611 -7.20 8.25 36.69
N ASP A 612 -8.25 7.49 36.35
CA ASP A 612 -8.26 6.03 36.39
C ASP A 612 -7.34 5.42 35.31
N ILE A 613 -7.35 5.99 34.11
CA ILE A 613 -6.45 5.59 33.02
C ILE A 613 -5.02 5.88 33.43
N ARG A 614 -4.73 7.10 33.87
CA ARG A 614 -3.39 7.49 34.30
C ARG A 614 -2.87 6.59 35.43
N ALA A 615 -3.71 6.31 36.44
CA ALA A 615 -3.34 5.45 37.56
C ALA A 615 -2.96 4.01 37.10
N LYS A 616 -3.63 3.46 36.06
CA LYS A 616 -3.27 2.17 35.48
C LYS A 616 -1.87 2.18 34.90
N PHE A 617 -1.51 3.20 34.11
CA PHE A 617 -0.17 3.33 33.52
C PHE A 617 0.91 3.70 34.55
N GLU A 618 0.61 4.56 35.54
CA GLU A 618 1.52 4.88 36.64
C GLU A 618 1.92 3.62 37.44
N LYS A 619 0.96 2.71 37.62
CA LYS A 619 1.23 1.43 38.30
C LYS A 619 2.19 0.55 37.48
N GLU A 620 2.02 0.46 36.17
CA GLU A 620 2.90 -0.33 35.29
C GLU A 620 4.27 0.33 35.12
N TYR A 621 4.29 1.64 34.93
CA TYR A 621 5.52 2.40 34.71
C TYR A 621 6.33 2.69 36.00
N GLY A 622 5.71 2.57 37.15
CA GLY A 622 6.35 2.81 38.45
C GLY A 622 6.68 4.28 38.74
N VAL A 623 6.13 5.22 37.96
CA VAL A 623 6.34 6.68 38.10
C VAL A 623 5.00 7.41 38.06
N LYS A 624 4.99 8.66 38.54
CA LYS A 624 3.88 9.59 38.34
C LYS A 624 3.96 10.20 36.95
N LEU A 625 2.84 10.19 36.21
CA LEU A 625 2.73 10.77 34.89
C LEU A 625 2.20 12.22 34.93
N ASN A 626 2.61 13.02 33.96
CA ASN A 626 2.05 14.37 33.78
C ASN A 626 0.53 14.25 33.49
N PRO A 627 -0.34 14.93 34.26
CA PRO A 627 -1.79 14.82 34.09
C PRO A 627 -2.37 15.71 32.99
N LYS A 628 -1.56 16.55 32.36
CA LYS A 628 -1.99 17.50 31.33
C LYS A 628 -1.60 17.00 29.95
N ALA A 629 -2.41 17.33 28.94
CA ALA A 629 -2.02 17.15 27.54
C ALA A 629 -0.69 17.90 27.27
N GLY A 630 0.11 17.36 26.37
CA GLY A 630 1.34 17.98 25.88
C GLY A 630 1.09 18.86 24.66
N LYS A 631 2.18 19.30 24.05
CA LYS A 631 2.20 20.05 22.79
C LYS A 631 2.15 19.06 21.61
N ASP A 632 1.39 19.37 20.58
CA ASP A 632 1.46 18.68 19.30
C ASP A 632 2.62 19.16 18.42
N ASN A 633 2.77 18.63 17.21
CA ASN A 633 3.91 18.94 16.35
C ASN A 633 4.04 20.44 16.06
N HIS A 634 2.95 21.16 15.76
CA HIS A 634 3.00 22.59 15.50
C HIS A 634 3.25 23.39 16.76
N GLU A 635 2.55 23.07 17.86
CA GLU A 635 2.78 23.71 19.15
C GLU A 635 4.22 23.49 19.65
N MET A 636 4.86 22.34 19.30
CA MET A 636 6.30 22.13 19.58
C MET A 636 7.17 23.10 18.81
N VAL A 637 6.91 23.30 17.51
CA VAL A 637 7.66 24.26 16.66
C VAL A 637 7.47 25.70 17.16
N GLU A 638 6.24 26.10 17.47
CA GLU A 638 5.94 27.40 18.07
C GLU A 638 6.65 27.57 19.43
N GLY A 639 6.59 26.53 20.28
CA GLY A 639 7.26 26.51 21.57
C GLY A 639 8.80 26.64 21.48
N ILE A 640 9.41 26.18 20.39
CA ILE A 640 10.84 26.44 20.12
C ILE A 640 11.06 27.93 19.81
N HIS A 641 10.21 28.54 18.98
CA HIS A 641 10.30 29.96 18.68
C HIS A 641 10.13 30.84 19.92
N ASP A 642 9.24 30.45 20.82
CA ASP A 642 8.92 31.15 22.06
C ASP A 642 9.92 30.87 23.20
N GLY A 643 10.84 29.92 23.02
CA GLY A 643 11.84 29.51 24.02
C GLY A 643 11.24 28.71 25.17
N GLU A 644 10.18 27.96 24.94
CA GLU A 644 9.56 26.99 25.86
C GLU A 644 10.10 25.57 25.62
N VAL A 645 10.36 25.21 24.35
CA VAL A 645 10.95 23.94 23.93
C VAL A 645 12.42 24.17 23.56
N HIS A 646 13.32 23.42 24.22
CA HIS A 646 14.75 23.56 24.08
C HIS A 646 15.42 22.35 23.45
N SER A 647 14.74 21.19 23.45
CA SER A 647 15.25 19.98 22.81
C SER A 647 14.18 19.24 22.04
N LEU A 648 14.56 18.72 20.87
CA LEU A 648 13.72 17.90 20.02
C LEU A 648 14.40 16.55 19.75
N TYR A 649 13.67 15.46 19.99
CA TYR A 649 14.03 14.13 19.54
C TYR A 649 13.07 13.71 18.41
N LEU A 650 13.64 13.47 17.26
CA LEU A 650 12.89 13.10 16.05
C LEU A 650 13.40 11.78 15.49
N TYR A 651 12.51 10.83 15.17
CA TYR A 651 12.95 9.60 14.54
C TYR A 651 12.08 9.19 13.34
N GLY A 652 12.78 8.75 12.26
CA GLY A 652 12.15 8.22 11.06
C GLY A 652 11.21 9.18 10.36
N GLU A 653 11.47 10.49 10.43
CA GLU A 653 10.69 11.54 9.80
C GLU A 653 11.57 12.71 9.38
N ASP A 654 11.32 13.30 8.22
CA ASP A 654 12.07 14.45 7.67
C ASP A 654 11.24 15.75 7.80
N THR A 655 10.90 16.12 9.03
CA THR A 655 9.99 17.22 9.39
C THR A 655 10.36 18.55 8.72
N GLY A 656 11.66 18.86 8.58
CA GLY A 656 12.15 20.07 7.90
C GLY A 656 11.82 20.14 6.40
N ILE A 657 11.23 19.07 5.82
CA ILE A 657 10.73 19.03 4.43
C ILE A 657 9.22 18.75 4.39
N VAL A 658 8.69 17.92 5.32
CA VAL A 658 7.32 17.40 5.20
C VAL A 658 6.27 18.24 5.88
N ASP A 659 6.63 19.05 6.87
CA ASP A 659 5.71 19.98 7.53
C ASP A 659 5.29 21.13 6.61
N SER A 660 4.28 21.88 7.00
CA SER A 660 3.87 23.11 6.30
C SER A 660 4.82 24.27 6.63
N ASN A 661 4.91 25.24 5.74
CA ASN A 661 5.75 26.43 5.93
C ASN A 661 7.16 26.08 6.48
N ILE A 662 7.88 25.22 5.73
CA ILE A 662 9.16 24.68 6.19
C ILE A 662 10.23 25.73 6.49
N ASN A 663 10.11 26.94 5.96
CA ASN A 663 11.00 28.04 6.35
C ASN A 663 10.83 28.40 7.83
N PHE A 664 9.62 28.38 8.36
CA PHE A 664 9.33 28.61 9.78
C PHE A 664 9.87 27.44 10.65
N VAL A 665 9.67 26.21 10.20
CA VAL A 665 10.12 25.00 10.89
C VAL A 665 11.65 24.94 10.95
N GLN A 666 12.34 25.20 9.84
CA GLN A 666 13.81 25.20 9.77
C GLN A 666 14.41 26.30 10.67
N ALA A 667 13.80 27.48 10.69
CA ALA A 667 14.21 28.57 11.58
C ALA A 667 14.01 28.24 13.09
N ALA A 668 13.06 27.36 13.41
CA ALA A 668 12.92 26.83 14.77
C ALA A 668 14.07 25.88 15.12
N PHE A 669 14.43 24.95 14.22
CA PHE A 669 15.53 24.02 14.48
C PHE A 669 16.86 24.73 14.79
N GLU A 670 17.12 25.88 14.14
CA GLU A 670 18.32 26.69 14.41
C GLU A 670 18.35 27.31 15.83
N LYS A 671 17.19 27.34 16.53
CA LYS A 671 17.09 27.90 17.90
C LYS A 671 17.19 26.84 19.01
N LEU A 672 17.14 25.57 18.67
CA LEU A 672 17.22 24.49 19.66
C LEU A 672 18.58 24.51 20.39
N ASP A 673 18.56 24.26 21.69
CA ASP A 673 19.77 24.01 22.48
C ASP A 673 20.37 22.63 22.17
N PHE A 674 19.51 21.63 21.81
CA PHE A 674 19.97 20.27 21.49
C PHE A 674 18.94 19.52 20.65
N MET A 675 19.38 18.88 19.56
CA MET A 675 18.55 18.10 18.66
C MET A 675 19.12 16.71 18.38
N VAL A 676 18.28 15.68 18.49
CA VAL A 676 18.62 14.31 18.13
C VAL A 676 17.72 13.87 16.96
N VAL A 677 18.34 13.30 15.92
CA VAL A 677 17.63 12.64 14.81
C VAL A 677 18.06 11.18 14.74
N GLN A 678 17.10 10.29 14.67
CA GLN A 678 17.31 8.85 14.52
C GLN A 678 16.69 8.42 13.19
N ASP A 679 17.49 8.01 12.22
CA ASP A 679 17.06 7.68 10.86
C ASP A 679 17.97 6.65 10.17
N GLU A 680 17.53 6.12 9.04
CA GLU A 680 18.33 5.26 8.16
C GLU A 680 19.39 6.04 7.38
N PHE A 681 19.15 7.34 7.14
CA PHE A 681 19.94 8.23 6.30
C PHE A 681 20.26 9.56 7.03
N LEU A 682 21.29 10.25 6.54
CA LEU A 682 21.50 11.65 6.89
C LEU A 682 20.51 12.51 6.07
N THR A 683 19.25 12.57 6.55
CA THR A 683 18.17 13.33 5.91
C THR A 683 18.43 14.83 5.97
N PHE A 684 17.59 15.61 5.25
CA PHE A 684 17.71 17.08 5.32
C PHE A 684 17.54 17.58 6.76
N THR A 685 16.54 17.09 7.49
CA THR A 685 16.32 17.44 8.91
C THR A 685 17.50 17.03 9.78
N ALA A 686 18.11 15.87 9.51
CA ALA A 686 19.29 15.41 10.27
C ALA A 686 20.50 16.36 10.15
N THR A 687 20.54 17.20 9.11
CA THR A 687 21.62 18.20 8.97
C THR A 687 21.56 19.30 10.04
N TYR A 688 20.45 19.47 10.75
CA TYR A 688 20.32 20.39 11.91
C TYR A 688 20.69 19.74 13.24
N ALA A 689 20.73 18.41 13.32
CA ALA A 689 20.91 17.68 14.56
C ALA A 689 22.31 17.85 15.19
N ASP A 690 22.39 17.70 16.50
CA ASP A 690 23.64 17.55 17.25
C ASP A 690 24.11 16.10 17.30
N VAL A 691 23.14 15.16 17.34
CA VAL A 691 23.39 13.72 17.32
C VAL A 691 22.50 13.06 16.27
N VAL A 692 23.07 12.21 15.42
CA VAL A 692 22.33 11.39 14.47
C VAL A 692 22.60 9.91 14.77
N LEU A 693 21.50 9.15 14.95
CA LEU A 693 21.58 7.74 15.33
C LEU A 693 21.14 6.83 14.16
N PRO A 694 21.95 5.81 13.81
CA PRO A 694 21.67 4.89 12.72
C PRO A 694 20.59 3.89 13.09
N ALA A 695 19.40 4.03 12.47
CA ALA A 695 18.26 3.14 12.63
C ALA A 695 18.28 1.97 11.64
N SER A 696 17.64 0.86 12.01
CA SER A 696 17.47 -0.30 11.14
C SER A 696 16.10 -0.24 10.41
N PRO A 697 16.06 -0.45 9.08
CA PRO A 697 14.81 -0.56 8.32
C PRO A 697 14.03 -1.84 8.66
N SER A 698 12.80 -1.92 8.15
CA SER A 698 11.84 -3.00 8.48
C SER A 698 12.34 -4.41 8.17
N LEU A 699 13.20 -4.61 7.14
CA LEU A 699 13.77 -5.94 6.83
C LEU A 699 14.91 -6.36 7.78
N GLU A 700 15.40 -5.46 8.61
CA GLU A 700 16.51 -5.69 9.57
C GLU A 700 16.01 -5.85 11.01
N LYS A 701 14.69 -5.98 11.23
CA LYS A 701 14.08 -6.09 12.57
C LYS A 701 12.80 -6.91 12.59
N ASP A 702 12.43 -7.42 13.76
CA ASP A 702 11.12 -7.97 14.06
C ASP A 702 10.19 -6.88 14.62
N GLY A 703 8.89 -7.10 14.52
CA GLY A 703 7.88 -6.19 15.08
C GLY A 703 6.50 -6.42 14.49
N THR A 704 5.60 -5.44 14.68
CA THR A 704 4.27 -5.45 14.09
C THR A 704 3.94 -4.11 13.44
N PHE A 705 3.12 -4.14 12.39
CA PHE A 705 2.45 -2.97 11.82
C PHE A 705 0.94 -3.11 11.95
N THR A 706 0.25 -1.98 12.06
CA THR A 706 -1.21 -1.90 11.94
C THR A 706 -1.57 -1.08 10.71
N ASN A 707 -2.19 -1.72 9.72
CA ASN A 707 -2.52 -1.12 8.44
C ASN A 707 -3.81 -0.26 8.49
N THR A 708 -4.25 0.29 7.32
CA THR A 708 -5.44 1.15 7.25
C THR A 708 -6.72 0.47 7.72
N GLU A 709 -6.89 -0.83 7.45
CA GLU A 709 -8.05 -1.63 7.88
C GLU A 709 -7.94 -2.13 9.33
N ARG A 710 -7.12 -1.49 10.18
CA ARG A 710 -6.93 -1.85 11.60
C ARG A 710 -6.29 -3.23 11.79
N ARG A 711 -5.69 -3.80 10.75
CA ARG A 711 -5.09 -5.13 10.75
C ARG A 711 -3.67 -5.11 11.29
N ILE A 712 -3.45 -5.84 12.37
CA ILE A 712 -2.15 -6.02 13.02
C ILE A 712 -1.45 -7.19 12.34
N GLN A 713 -0.25 -6.95 11.81
CA GLN A 713 0.51 -7.89 11.00
C GLN A 713 1.96 -7.96 11.49
N ARG A 714 2.54 -9.15 11.48
CA ARG A 714 3.90 -9.38 11.95
C ARG A 714 4.95 -9.22 10.85
N LEU A 715 6.07 -8.54 11.18
CA LEU A 715 7.31 -8.53 10.43
C LEU A 715 8.26 -9.59 10.99
N TYR A 716 9.08 -10.16 10.10
CA TYR A 716 10.19 -11.03 10.48
C TYR A 716 11.50 -10.46 9.94
N GLN A 717 12.55 -10.52 10.73
CA GLN A 717 13.88 -10.07 10.33
C GLN A 717 14.42 -10.93 9.17
N ALA A 718 14.59 -10.32 8.01
CA ALA A 718 15.13 -10.96 6.82
C ALA A 718 16.66 -10.86 6.78
N LEU A 719 17.21 -9.73 7.18
CA LEU A 719 18.63 -9.37 7.10
C LEU A 719 19.15 -8.92 8.46
N GLU A 720 20.44 -9.11 8.69
CA GLU A 720 21.10 -8.50 9.85
C GLU A 720 21.22 -6.98 9.67
N PRO A 721 21.19 -6.18 10.75
CA PRO A 721 21.44 -4.75 10.67
C PRO A 721 22.75 -4.41 9.95
N LEU A 722 22.73 -3.33 9.17
CA LEU A 722 23.91 -2.87 8.42
C LEU A 722 24.85 -2.09 9.33
N GLY A 723 26.13 -2.51 9.40
CA GLY A 723 27.12 -1.87 10.26
C GLY A 723 26.72 -1.94 11.74
N ASP A 724 26.78 -0.81 12.44
CA ASP A 724 26.41 -0.69 13.85
C ASP A 724 24.97 -0.17 14.04
N SER A 725 24.13 -0.11 12.96
CA SER A 725 22.73 0.29 13.08
C SER A 725 21.94 -0.66 13.99
N LYS A 726 20.87 -0.15 14.60
CA LYS A 726 20.07 -0.94 15.55
C LYS A 726 18.57 -0.76 15.30
N PRO A 727 17.75 -1.80 15.58
CA PRO A 727 16.31 -1.62 15.73
C PRO A 727 16.00 -0.50 16.74
N ASP A 728 15.01 0.33 16.43
CA ASP A 728 14.70 1.54 17.19
C ASP A 728 14.38 1.24 18.66
N TRP A 729 13.67 0.14 18.94
CA TRP A 729 13.37 -0.27 20.32
C TRP A 729 14.62 -0.50 21.18
N LYS A 730 15.71 -1.00 20.59
CA LYS A 730 17.00 -1.17 21.31
C LYS A 730 17.65 0.18 21.61
N ILE A 731 17.50 1.15 20.73
CA ILE A 731 18.03 2.50 20.90
C ILE A 731 17.28 3.19 22.05
N PHE A 732 15.95 3.15 22.05
CA PHE A 732 15.13 3.72 23.13
C PHE A 732 15.44 3.08 24.48
N GLN A 733 15.56 1.74 24.53
CA GLN A 733 15.97 1.03 25.74
C GLN A 733 17.36 1.49 26.22
N ALA A 734 18.32 1.67 25.32
CA ALA A 734 19.67 2.13 25.69
C ALA A 734 19.66 3.56 26.25
N ILE A 735 18.86 4.47 25.68
CA ILE A 735 18.69 5.84 26.17
C ILE A 735 18.04 5.83 27.56
N ALA A 736 16.93 5.07 27.74
CA ALA A 736 16.24 4.95 29.03
C ALA A 736 17.16 4.44 30.12
N ASN A 737 17.96 3.41 29.83
CA ASN A 737 18.94 2.83 30.78
C ASN A 737 20.07 3.80 31.12
N ARG A 738 20.49 4.62 30.15
CA ARG A 738 21.50 5.66 30.39
C ARG A 738 20.98 6.79 31.30
N LEU A 739 19.66 7.04 31.23
CA LEU A 739 18.95 8.00 32.10
C LEU A 739 18.53 7.40 33.46
N GLY A 740 18.99 6.18 33.80
CA GLY A 740 18.81 5.56 35.13
C GLY A 740 17.55 4.69 35.27
N PHE A 741 16.86 4.35 34.20
CA PHE A 741 15.78 3.38 34.18
C PHE A 741 16.31 1.98 33.85
N ASP A 742 15.60 0.94 34.26
CA ASP A 742 16.00 -0.46 34.02
C ASP A 742 15.03 -1.12 33.04
N TRP A 743 15.13 -0.74 31.76
CA TRP A 743 14.43 -1.44 30.69
C TRP A 743 15.23 -2.66 30.25
N ASN A 744 14.60 -3.83 30.14
CA ASN A 744 15.29 -5.09 29.90
C ASN A 744 14.55 -6.01 28.92
N TYR A 745 13.89 -5.42 27.91
CA TYR A 745 13.26 -6.18 26.85
C TYR A 745 14.29 -6.98 26.05
N LYS A 746 13.98 -8.25 25.76
CA LYS A 746 14.84 -9.14 24.98
C LYS A 746 14.36 -9.30 23.55
N HIS A 747 13.05 -9.17 23.34
CA HIS A 747 12.38 -9.30 22.06
C HIS A 747 11.17 -8.36 21.98
N PRO A 748 10.80 -7.85 20.78
CA PRO A 748 9.63 -6.96 20.64
C PRO A 748 8.31 -7.59 21.11
N SER A 749 8.18 -8.93 21.12
CA SER A 749 7.00 -9.60 21.68
C SER A 749 6.73 -9.24 23.15
N GLU A 750 7.78 -9.05 23.97
CA GLU A 750 7.62 -8.65 25.37
C GLU A 750 7.02 -7.23 25.49
N ILE A 751 7.33 -6.37 24.54
CA ILE A 751 6.77 -5.02 24.44
C ILE A 751 5.28 -5.11 24.04
N MET A 752 4.95 -5.94 23.04
CA MET A 752 3.57 -6.16 22.63
C MET A 752 2.73 -6.77 23.77
N ASP A 753 3.29 -7.69 24.55
CA ASP A 753 2.61 -8.26 25.73
C ASP A 753 2.30 -7.18 26.78
N GLU A 754 3.18 -6.18 26.95
CA GLU A 754 2.91 -5.02 27.82
C GLU A 754 1.80 -4.15 27.22
N VAL A 755 1.83 -3.87 25.93
CA VAL A 755 0.77 -3.14 25.22
C VAL A 755 -0.58 -3.84 25.38
N ALA A 756 -0.65 -5.16 25.17
CA ALA A 756 -1.88 -5.93 25.27
C ALA A 756 -2.50 -5.87 26.68
N ARG A 757 -1.68 -5.87 27.75
CA ARG A 757 -2.16 -5.72 29.12
C ARG A 757 -2.74 -4.33 29.43
N LEU A 758 -2.25 -3.29 28.75
CA LEU A 758 -2.61 -1.90 29.01
C LEU A 758 -3.69 -1.35 28.07
N THR A 759 -3.91 -2.01 26.92
CA THR A 759 -4.69 -1.46 25.81
C THR A 759 -5.88 -2.36 25.48
N PRO A 760 -7.12 -1.96 25.85
CA PRO A 760 -8.30 -2.78 25.57
C PRO A 760 -8.45 -3.19 24.10
N LEU A 761 -8.15 -2.30 23.16
CA LEU A 761 -8.21 -2.61 21.71
C LEU A 761 -7.25 -3.74 21.29
N TYR A 762 -6.18 -3.98 22.03
CA TYR A 762 -5.13 -4.97 21.74
C TYR A 762 -5.11 -6.14 22.74
N ALA A 763 -6.13 -6.28 23.60
CA ALA A 763 -6.11 -7.20 24.74
C ALA A 763 -5.81 -8.67 24.37
N GLY A 764 -6.19 -9.10 23.16
CA GLY A 764 -5.93 -10.47 22.67
C GLY A 764 -4.75 -10.59 21.72
N VAL A 765 -3.98 -9.53 21.47
CA VAL A 765 -2.86 -9.56 20.53
C VAL A 765 -1.65 -10.25 21.14
N SER A 766 -1.08 -11.22 20.44
CA SER A 766 0.20 -11.85 20.78
C SER A 766 0.93 -12.28 19.53
N TYR A 767 2.25 -12.41 19.59
CA TYR A 767 3.06 -12.84 18.45
C TYR A 767 2.71 -14.25 17.97
N ASP A 768 2.34 -15.16 18.86
CA ASP A 768 1.92 -16.52 18.49
C ASP A 768 0.64 -16.52 17.62
N ARG A 769 -0.28 -15.59 17.89
CA ARG A 769 -1.50 -15.43 17.08
C ARG A 769 -1.25 -14.77 15.73
N LEU A 770 -0.12 -14.07 15.59
CA LEU A 770 0.29 -13.36 14.36
C LEU A 770 1.33 -14.14 13.56
N GLU A 771 1.54 -15.42 13.84
CA GLU A 771 2.58 -16.20 13.16
C GLU A 771 2.26 -16.37 11.66
N GLY A 772 3.30 -16.28 10.84
CA GLY A 772 3.20 -16.43 9.38
C GLY A 772 2.53 -15.24 8.72
N PHE A 773 1.39 -15.48 8.06
CA PHE A 773 0.50 -14.45 7.51
C PHE A 773 -0.78 -14.28 8.33
N ASN A 774 -0.87 -14.91 9.50
CA ASN A 774 -1.98 -14.65 10.41
C ASN A 774 -1.96 -13.19 10.85
N SER A 775 -3.13 -12.64 11.06
CA SER A 775 -3.32 -11.23 11.40
C SER A 775 -4.63 -11.04 12.15
N LEU A 776 -4.74 -9.96 12.91
CA LEU A 776 -5.91 -9.64 13.71
C LEU A 776 -6.34 -8.19 13.45
N GLN A 777 -7.63 -7.92 13.35
CA GLN A 777 -8.18 -6.56 13.22
C GLN A 777 -8.78 -6.10 14.55
N TRP A 778 -8.18 -5.02 15.11
CA TRP A 778 -8.69 -4.51 16.39
C TRP A 778 -10.13 -3.94 16.27
N PRO A 779 -10.96 -3.97 17.35
CA PRO A 779 -10.68 -4.51 18.68
C PRO A 779 -10.44 -6.01 18.72
N VAL A 780 -9.44 -6.47 19.50
CA VAL A 780 -9.14 -7.89 19.68
C VAL A 780 -9.45 -8.29 21.11
N GLN A 781 -10.41 -9.17 21.28
CA GLN A 781 -10.83 -9.68 22.60
C GLN A 781 -9.72 -10.55 23.24
N PRO A 782 -9.70 -10.71 24.58
CA PRO A 782 -8.66 -11.51 25.25
C PRO A 782 -8.53 -12.96 24.76
N ASP A 783 -9.60 -13.55 24.22
CA ASP A 783 -9.59 -14.89 23.62
C ASP A 783 -9.00 -14.93 22.20
N GLY A 784 -8.74 -13.75 21.60
CA GLY A 784 -8.20 -13.58 20.26
C GLY A 784 -9.26 -13.35 19.18
N THR A 785 -10.54 -13.26 19.55
CA THR A 785 -11.59 -12.87 18.60
C THR A 785 -11.38 -11.43 18.17
N ASP A 786 -11.32 -11.17 16.86
CA ASP A 786 -11.15 -9.87 16.26
C ASP A 786 -12.42 -9.37 15.57
N GLU A 787 -12.47 -8.09 15.22
CA GLU A 787 -13.63 -7.45 14.60
C GLU A 787 -13.30 -6.87 13.21
N PRO A 788 -13.31 -7.69 12.15
CA PRO A 788 -13.10 -7.20 10.78
C PRO A 788 -14.10 -6.13 10.34
N ILE A 789 -15.36 -6.24 10.77
CA ILE A 789 -16.41 -5.24 10.55
C ILE A 789 -16.80 -4.65 11.90
N LEU A 790 -16.58 -3.34 12.06
CA LEU A 790 -16.94 -2.64 13.29
C LEU A 790 -18.46 -2.46 13.46
N TYR A 791 -18.86 -2.30 14.69
CA TYR A 791 -20.19 -1.89 15.11
C TYR A 791 -21.29 -2.95 14.95
N LEU A 792 -20.99 -4.22 14.70
CA LEU A 792 -22.00 -5.27 14.55
C LEU A 792 -22.94 -5.37 15.77
N GLU A 793 -22.40 -5.19 16.99
CA GLU A 793 -23.17 -5.24 18.24
C GLU A 793 -23.69 -3.85 18.70
N GLY A 794 -23.13 -2.77 18.15
CA GLY A 794 -23.46 -1.39 18.49
C GLY A 794 -22.31 -0.42 18.22
N PHE A 795 -22.61 0.86 18.16
CA PHE A 795 -21.58 1.88 18.04
C PHE A 795 -20.83 2.10 19.38
N ASN A 796 -19.62 2.63 19.31
CA ASN A 796 -18.73 2.74 20.48
C ASN A 796 -19.10 3.94 21.37
N PHE A 797 -20.33 3.94 21.89
CA PHE A 797 -20.87 4.87 22.89
C PHE A 797 -21.62 4.08 23.95
N ASP A 798 -21.80 4.66 25.13
CA ASP A 798 -22.42 3.99 26.31
C ASP A 798 -23.79 3.39 26.01
N ASN A 799 -24.57 4.00 25.13
CA ASN A 799 -25.89 3.52 24.72
C ASN A 799 -25.90 2.69 23.44
N GLY A 800 -24.75 2.44 22.85
CA GLY A 800 -24.59 1.69 21.61
C GLY A 800 -25.07 2.38 20.34
N LYS A 801 -25.45 3.66 20.38
CA LYS A 801 -25.96 4.43 19.25
C LYS A 801 -24.94 5.42 18.71
N ALA A 802 -24.89 5.57 17.39
CA ALA A 802 -24.14 6.62 16.70
C ALA A 802 -24.79 8.00 16.92
N LYS A 803 -24.04 9.05 16.69
CA LYS A 803 -24.51 10.44 16.82
C LYS A 803 -24.38 11.16 15.47
N LEU A 804 -25.45 11.82 15.05
CA LEU A 804 -25.40 12.81 13.99
C LEU A 804 -24.89 14.13 14.57
N PHE A 805 -23.92 14.73 13.92
CA PHE A 805 -23.26 15.92 14.44
C PHE A 805 -23.58 17.14 13.55
N PRO A 806 -24.22 18.19 14.12
CA PRO A 806 -24.51 19.45 13.39
C PRO A 806 -23.24 20.12 12.89
N LEU A 807 -23.27 20.64 11.67
CA LEU A 807 -22.15 21.30 11.01
C LEU A 807 -22.59 22.65 10.43
N SER A 808 -21.65 23.59 10.33
CA SER A 808 -21.82 24.87 9.63
C SER A 808 -20.76 25.05 8.56
N PHE A 809 -21.08 25.79 7.52
CA PHE A 809 -20.15 26.11 6.45
C PHE A 809 -20.21 27.61 6.17
N ASP A 810 -19.29 28.33 6.76
CA ASP A 810 -19.25 29.81 6.67
C ASP A 810 -18.13 30.33 5.74
N ASN A 811 -17.23 29.43 5.30
CA ASN A 811 -16.03 29.84 4.61
C ASN A 811 -15.62 28.82 3.53
N TYR A 812 -15.57 29.21 2.29
CA TYR A 812 -14.94 28.48 1.22
C TYR A 812 -13.70 29.20 0.71
N PHE A 813 -12.73 28.45 0.22
CA PHE A 813 -11.49 28.99 -0.30
C PHE A 813 -11.75 30.08 -1.35
N LYS A 814 -11.27 31.28 -1.10
CA LYS A 814 -11.27 32.36 -2.08
C LYS A 814 -9.87 32.54 -2.62
N GLN A 815 -9.73 32.45 -3.92
CA GLN A 815 -8.47 32.65 -4.59
C GLN A 815 -8.04 34.13 -4.43
N ASP A 816 -6.78 34.34 -4.07
CA ASP A 816 -6.17 35.66 -3.97
C ASP A 816 -5.97 36.27 -5.38
N GLU A 817 -6.05 37.58 -5.51
CA GLU A 817 -5.81 38.26 -6.78
C GLU A 817 -4.32 38.30 -7.18
N ILE A 818 -3.40 38.21 -6.21
CA ILE A 818 -1.95 38.20 -6.41
C ILE A 818 -1.46 36.80 -6.65
N TYR A 819 -1.92 35.85 -5.84
CA TYR A 819 -1.59 34.42 -5.92
C TYR A 819 -2.73 33.69 -6.62
N ASP A 820 -2.84 33.89 -7.93
CA ASP A 820 -4.00 33.52 -8.73
C ASP A 820 -4.03 32.05 -9.19
N ILE A 821 -3.11 31.22 -8.71
CA ILE A 821 -2.97 29.79 -9.04
C ILE A 821 -3.16 28.97 -7.77
N HIS A 822 -4.10 28.02 -7.78
CA HIS A 822 -4.28 27.07 -6.70
C HIS A 822 -3.30 25.90 -6.83
N VAL A 823 -2.65 25.55 -5.71
CA VAL A 823 -1.66 24.46 -5.65
C VAL A 823 -2.29 23.24 -4.98
N ASN A 824 -2.48 22.20 -5.75
CA ASN A 824 -2.78 20.88 -5.22
C ASN A 824 -1.49 20.06 -5.10
N ASN A 825 -1.40 19.22 -4.09
CA ASN A 825 -0.25 18.35 -3.89
C ASN A 825 -0.70 16.90 -3.62
N GLY A 826 0.22 15.95 -3.70
CA GLY A 826 -0.12 14.55 -3.37
C GLY A 826 0.94 13.55 -3.81
N ARG A 827 0.50 12.29 -3.95
CA ARG A 827 1.37 11.13 -4.16
C ARG A 827 1.66 10.86 -5.63
N LEU A 828 2.74 10.13 -5.85
CA LEU A 828 3.08 9.46 -7.11
C LEU A 828 3.04 7.94 -6.93
N LEU A 829 2.87 7.23 -8.06
CA LEU A 829 2.94 5.77 -8.05
C LEU A 829 4.37 5.29 -7.74
N GLU A 830 5.39 5.93 -8.30
CA GLU A 830 6.79 5.51 -8.21
C GLU A 830 7.42 5.89 -6.88
N HIS A 831 7.29 7.14 -6.46
CA HIS A 831 7.87 7.62 -5.21
C HIS A 831 6.91 7.51 -4.05
N PHE A 832 7.47 7.32 -2.87
CA PHE A 832 6.71 7.33 -1.63
C PHE A 832 7.08 8.58 -0.83
N HIS A 833 6.09 9.42 -0.56
CA HIS A 833 6.23 10.67 0.18
C HIS A 833 7.33 11.57 -0.43
N GLU A 834 8.22 12.12 0.40
CA GLU A 834 9.39 12.94 -0.01
C GLU A 834 10.37 12.16 -0.90
N GLY A 835 10.42 10.84 -0.78
CA GLY A 835 11.20 9.99 -1.67
C GLY A 835 12.53 9.48 -1.11
N ASN A 836 12.91 9.82 0.12
CA ASN A 836 14.20 9.44 0.72
C ASN A 836 14.55 7.96 0.56
N MET A 837 13.58 7.05 0.74
CA MET A 837 13.76 5.62 0.49
C MET A 837 13.73 5.25 -0.99
N THR A 838 12.81 5.81 -1.78
CA THR A 838 12.54 5.37 -3.15
C THR A 838 13.54 5.89 -4.16
N TYR A 839 14.15 7.06 -3.94
CA TYR A 839 15.26 7.55 -4.75
C TYR A 839 16.52 6.66 -4.66
N GLN A 840 16.64 5.84 -3.60
CA GLN A 840 17.73 4.87 -3.45
C GLN A 840 17.57 3.65 -4.40
N THR A 841 16.47 3.54 -5.13
CA THR A 841 16.26 2.50 -6.15
C THR A 841 16.47 3.09 -7.54
N PRO A 842 17.58 2.75 -8.24
CA PRO A 842 17.97 3.39 -9.50
C PRO A 842 16.87 3.38 -10.58
N MET A 843 16.09 2.28 -10.67
CA MET A 843 15.04 2.15 -11.67
C MET A 843 13.79 2.98 -11.34
N ILE A 844 13.50 3.23 -10.09
CA ILE A 844 12.46 4.17 -9.67
C ILE A 844 12.87 5.60 -10.01
N LYS A 845 14.09 5.98 -9.60
CA LYS A 845 14.71 7.26 -9.94
C LYS A 845 14.77 7.50 -11.46
N TYR A 846 15.09 6.45 -12.25
CA TYR A 846 15.07 6.54 -13.71
C TYR A 846 13.69 6.94 -14.24
N LYS A 847 12.59 6.42 -13.68
CA LYS A 847 11.22 6.74 -14.13
C LYS A 847 10.79 8.17 -13.77
N VAL A 848 11.12 8.64 -12.57
CA VAL A 848 10.83 10.01 -12.09
C VAL A 848 12.07 10.54 -11.40
N PRO A 849 12.98 11.21 -12.12
CA PRO A 849 14.30 11.56 -11.60
C PRO A 849 14.30 12.75 -10.63
N ARG A 850 13.25 13.57 -10.61
CA ARG A 850 13.17 14.78 -9.78
C ARG A 850 11.74 15.24 -9.54
N ALA A 851 11.58 16.22 -8.66
CA ALA A 851 10.32 16.93 -8.47
C ALA A 851 9.91 17.71 -9.73
N PHE A 852 8.61 17.90 -9.93
CA PHE A 852 8.05 18.60 -11.08
C PHE A 852 6.70 19.23 -10.73
N VAL A 853 6.17 20.06 -11.64
CA VAL A 853 4.80 20.60 -11.52
C VAL A 853 3.97 20.22 -12.74
N GLU A 854 2.78 19.68 -12.53
CA GLU A 854 1.76 19.49 -13.58
C GLU A 854 0.99 20.80 -13.76
N ILE A 855 0.90 21.27 -15.01
CA ILE A 855 0.07 22.43 -15.38
C ILE A 855 -0.90 22.08 -16.50
N SER A 856 -2.04 22.75 -16.54
CA SER A 856 -3.04 22.55 -17.59
C SER A 856 -2.57 23.06 -18.95
N PRO A 857 -3.06 22.50 -20.06
CA PRO A 857 -2.81 23.04 -21.40
C PRO A 857 -3.26 24.50 -21.52
N GLU A 858 -4.36 24.90 -20.87
CA GLU A 858 -4.88 26.27 -20.88
C GLU A 858 -3.91 27.25 -20.20
N LEU A 859 -3.40 26.90 -19.00
CA LEU A 859 -2.43 27.72 -18.29
C LEU A 859 -1.09 27.79 -19.05
N ALA A 860 -0.69 26.65 -19.65
CA ALA A 860 0.53 26.59 -20.47
C ALA A 860 0.44 27.53 -21.69
N GLU A 861 -0.70 27.57 -22.39
CA GLU A 861 -0.94 28.47 -23.52
C GLU A 861 -0.97 29.94 -23.06
N ASP A 862 -1.71 30.26 -21.99
CA ASP A 862 -1.81 31.63 -21.44
C ASP A 862 -0.44 32.21 -21.08
N ARG A 863 0.45 31.42 -20.50
CA ARG A 863 1.79 31.84 -20.07
C ARG A 863 2.89 31.60 -21.10
N GLY A 864 2.58 30.98 -22.25
CA GLY A 864 3.55 30.66 -23.29
C GLY A 864 4.59 29.63 -22.85
N ILE A 865 4.16 28.65 -22.04
CA ILE A 865 4.97 27.57 -21.49
C ILE A 865 4.76 26.29 -22.28
N HIS A 866 5.82 25.50 -22.42
CA HIS A 866 5.80 24.19 -23.04
C HIS A 866 6.39 23.13 -22.11
N GLU A 867 6.26 21.86 -22.47
CA GLU A 867 6.83 20.73 -21.75
C GLU A 867 8.30 20.98 -21.41
N GLY A 868 8.69 20.66 -20.17
CA GLY A 868 10.04 20.82 -19.65
C GLY A 868 10.48 22.27 -19.40
N ALA A 869 9.58 23.25 -19.52
CA ALA A 869 9.85 24.62 -19.09
C ALA A 869 10.24 24.66 -17.61
N GLU A 870 10.98 25.63 -17.21
CA GLU A 870 11.34 25.88 -15.82
C GLU A 870 10.58 27.11 -15.33
N VAL A 871 9.88 26.95 -14.21
CA VAL A 871 9.02 27.99 -13.61
C VAL A 871 9.37 28.20 -12.15
N LYS A 872 9.24 29.43 -11.70
CA LYS A 872 9.31 29.81 -10.29
C LYS A 872 7.90 30.04 -9.78
N LEU A 873 7.54 29.25 -8.77
CA LEU A 873 6.29 29.40 -8.04
C LEU A 873 6.56 30.21 -6.77
N ILE A 874 5.74 31.19 -6.49
CA ILE A 874 5.93 32.12 -5.37
C ILE A 874 4.60 32.21 -4.61
N SER A 875 4.63 31.89 -3.30
CA SER A 875 3.53 32.07 -2.34
C SER A 875 3.84 33.17 -1.33
N GLU A 876 3.00 33.35 -0.32
CA GLU A 876 3.27 34.23 0.82
C GLU A 876 4.46 33.75 1.67
N THR A 877 4.70 32.46 1.74
CA THR A 877 5.65 31.82 2.67
C THR A 877 7.00 31.54 2.04
N GLY A 878 7.07 31.42 0.70
CA GLY A 878 8.32 31.11 0.04
C GLY A 878 8.21 30.91 -1.46
N GLU A 879 9.27 30.34 -2.04
CA GLU A 879 9.37 30.12 -3.47
C GLU A 879 10.00 28.77 -3.79
N ALA A 880 9.54 28.15 -4.90
CA ALA A 880 10.10 26.90 -5.43
C ALA A 880 10.31 27.00 -6.93
N VAL A 881 11.40 26.41 -7.42
CA VAL A 881 11.70 26.30 -8.86
C VAL A 881 11.49 24.87 -9.32
N LEU A 882 10.61 24.67 -10.29
CA LEU A 882 10.22 23.33 -10.75
C LEU A 882 10.15 23.26 -12.27
N GLN A 883 10.40 22.07 -12.82
CA GLN A 883 10.16 21.77 -14.21
C GLN A 883 8.70 21.41 -14.47
N VAL A 884 8.18 21.87 -15.60
CA VAL A 884 6.78 21.72 -15.99
C VAL A 884 6.55 20.42 -16.76
N HIS A 885 5.50 19.70 -16.35
CA HIS A 885 4.83 18.68 -17.13
C HIS A 885 3.43 19.19 -17.53
N VAL A 886 3.18 19.31 -18.84
CA VAL A 886 1.89 19.78 -19.36
C VAL A 886 0.93 18.61 -19.49
N THR A 887 -0.22 18.65 -18.81
CA THR A 887 -1.17 17.52 -18.79
C THR A 887 -2.62 17.98 -18.56
N ASP A 888 -3.58 17.23 -19.14
CA ASP A 888 -5.02 17.43 -18.96
C ASP A 888 -5.59 16.84 -17.64
N ARG A 889 -4.70 16.37 -16.76
CA ARG A 889 -5.09 15.90 -15.41
C ARG A 889 -5.48 17.04 -14.50
N VAL A 890 -4.93 18.22 -14.72
CA VAL A 890 -5.27 19.48 -14.03
C VAL A 890 -5.98 20.41 -14.99
N LYS A 891 -6.77 21.36 -14.50
CA LYS A 891 -7.65 22.23 -15.29
C LYS A 891 -7.50 23.69 -14.92
N GLY A 892 -7.52 24.56 -15.90
CA GLY A 892 -7.49 26.02 -15.68
C GLY A 892 -6.26 26.46 -14.91
N LYS A 893 -6.45 27.16 -13.80
CA LYS A 893 -5.39 27.65 -12.89
C LYS A 893 -5.09 26.69 -11.73
N GLU A 894 -5.51 25.45 -11.80
CA GLU A 894 -5.08 24.40 -10.87
C GLU A 894 -3.73 23.83 -11.32
N ILE A 895 -2.80 23.69 -10.41
CA ILE A 895 -1.53 22.98 -10.64
C ILE A 895 -1.39 21.84 -9.65
N TYR A 896 -0.59 20.83 -9.99
CA TYR A 896 -0.30 19.72 -9.09
C TYR A 896 1.20 19.56 -8.90
N ILE A 897 1.63 19.51 -7.65
CA ILE A 897 3.03 19.27 -7.30
C ILE A 897 3.10 17.99 -6.48
N PRO A 898 3.78 16.94 -6.97
CA PRO A 898 4.00 15.74 -6.17
C PRO A 898 4.85 16.02 -4.93
N LEU A 899 4.69 15.20 -3.89
CA LEU A 899 5.40 15.35 -2.63
C LEU A 899 6.89 14.95 -2.70
N ASN A 900 7.30 14.18 -3.73
CA ASN A 900 8.68 13.75 -3.84
C ASN A 900 9.65 14.93 -3.98
N ASN A 901 10.79 14.77 -3.33
CA ASN A 901 11.84 15.78 -3.28
C ASN A 901 13.20 15.09 -3.39
N ASP A 902 14.08 15.60 -4.24
CA ASP A 902 15.42 15.06 -4.44
C ASP A 902 16.51 15.84 -3.68
N ALA A 903 16.15 16.55 -2.61
CA ALA A 903 17.05 17.38 -1.80
C ALA A 903 18.24 16.62 -1.21
N MET A 904 18.03 15.38 -0.78
CA MET A 904 19.13 14.52 -0.28
C MET A 904 20.24 14.30 -1.32
N GLU A 905 19.90 14.29 -2.61
CA GLU A 905 20.86 14.02 -3.67
C GLU A 905 21.45 15.29 -4.29
N ASN A 906 20.65 16.32 -4.45
CA ASN A 906 21.01 17.53 -5.21
C ASN A 906 21.18 18.78 -4.32
N GLY A 907 20.83 18.70 -3.04
CA GLY A 907 20.89 19.84 -2.11
C GLY A 907 19.90 20.98 -2.44
N ASP A 908 19.04 20.79 -3.44
CA ASP A 908 18.12 21.83 -3.91
C ASP A 908 16.71 21.49 -3.47
N LEU A 909 16.13 22.32 -2.60
CA LEU A 909 14.78 22.14 -2.07
C LEU A 909 13.73 22.53 -3.12
N GLY A 910 13.42 21.64 -4.05
CA GLY A 910 12.23 21.72 -4.89
C GLY A 910 10.94 21.33 -4.13
N ALA A 911 10.89 21.53 -2.81
CA ALA A 911 9.81 21.03 -1.97
C ALA A 911 8.55 21.90 -2.10
N ILE A 912 7.40 21.23 -2.28
CA ILE A 912 6.08 21.88 -2.26
C ILE A 912 5.84 22.68 -0.97
N ASN A 913 6.36 22.20 0.16
CA ASN A 913 6.11 22.81 1.46
C ASN A 913 6.88 24.12 1.74
N LEU A 914 7.74 24.55 0.81
CA LEU A 914 8.20 25.94 0.73
C LEU A 914 7.05 26.92 0.42
N LEU A 915 6.00 26.43 -0.24
CA LEU A 915 4.87 27.25 -0.70
C LEU A 915 3.68 27.21 0.25
N THR A 916 3.57 26.21 1.12
CA THR A 916 2.42 25.99 1.99
C THR A 916 2.41 26.99 3.15
N ASN A 917 1.22 27.40 3.55
CA ASN A 917 1.02 28.32 4.67
C ASN A 917 0.93 27.56 6.01
N SER A 918 0.73 28.30 7.11
CA SER A 918 0.60 27.74 8.47
C SER A 918 -0.87 27.55 8.90
N ASP A 919 -1.84 27.63 7.97
CA ASP A 919 -3.24 27.38 8.30
C ASP A 919 -3.44 25.89 8.67
N VAL A 920 -4.31 25.65 9.66
CA VAL A 920 -4.54 24.31 10.21
C VAL A 920 -6.03 24.00 10.37
N ASP A 921 -6.37 22.72 10.49
CA ASP A 921 -7.69 22.26 10.93
C ASP A 921 -7.96 22.69 12.39
N GLN A 922 -9.09 23.33 12.63
CA GLN A 922 -9.44 23.95 13.92
C GLN A 922 -9.52 23.01 15.13
N TYR A 923 -9.56 21.69 14.91
CA TYR A 923 -9.73 20.70 15.99
C TYR A 923 -8.51 19.80 16.18
N THR A 924 -7.64 19.73 15.20
CA THR A 924 -6.55 18.76 15.18
C THR A 924 -5.20 19.34 14.80
N ASP A 925 -5.12 20.64 14.54
CA ASP A 925 -3.92 21.33 14.05
C ASP A 925 -3.25 20.65 12.83
N THR A 926 -4.03 19.88 12.04
CA THR A 926 -3.54 19.33 10.78
C THR A 926 -3.34 20.42 9.76
N PRO A 927 -2.16 20.55 9.13
CA PRO A 927 -1.89 21.59 8.14
C PRO A 927 -2.85 21.58 6.96
N SER A 928 -3.31 22.77 6.56
CA SER A 928 -4.20 22.96 5.42
C SER A 928 -3.42 23.03 4.10
N TYR A 929 -2.60 22.00 3.79
CA TYR A 929 -1.77 21.94 2.58
C TYR A 929 -2.56 22.19 1.29
N LYS A 930 -3.87 21.87 1.28
CA LYS A 930 -4.77 22.02 0.13
C LYS A 930 -5.35 23.43 -0.02
N ARG A 931 -4.98 24.37 0.83
CA ARG A 931 -5.34 25.79 0.74
C ARG A 931 -4.19 26.67 0.26
N THR A 932 -3.22 26.11 -0.41
CA THR A 932 -2.05 26.83 -0.92
C THR A 932 -2.37 27.54 -2.22
N SER A 933 -1.97 28.81 -2.32
CA SER A 933 -2.01 29.61 -3.55
C SER A 933 -0.65 30.16 -3.89
N CYS A 934 -0.38 30.31 -5.17
CA CYS A 934 0.87 30.90 -5.66
C CYS A 934 0.66 31.74 -6.92
N ARG A 935 1.69 32.50 -7.30
CA ARG A 935 1.86 33.08 -8.62
C ARG A 935 3.01 32.39 -9.35
N LEU A 936 3.00 32.43 -10.67
CA LEU A 936 3.98 31.73 -11.51
C LEU A 936 4.78 32.75 -12.32
N GLU A 937 6.12 32.63 -12.25
CA GLU A 937 7.07 33.35 -13.08
C GLU A 937 7.79 32.35 -14.01
N VAL A 938 7.89 32.68 -15.30
CA VAL A 938 8.54 31.81 -16.30
C VAL A 938 10.03 32.09 -16.34
N ILE A 939 10.86 31.10 -16.01
CA ILE A 939 12.33 31.18 -16.13
C ILE A 939 12.73 30.78 -17.55
N THR A 940 12.32 29.60 -18.01
CA THR A 940 12.50 29.15 -19.38
C THR A 940 11.16 28.73 -19.99
N LYS A 941 10.98 28.91 -21.29
CA LYS A 941 9.71 28.58 -21.95
C LYS A 941 9.57 27.12 -22.37
N ARG A 942 10.65 26.37 -22.43
CA ARG A 942 10.70 24.95 -22.80
C ARG A 942 12.01 24.31 -22.35
N GLY A 943 12.02 23.01 -22.18
CA GLY A 943 13.21 22.25 -21.80
C GLY A 943 13.02 20.73 -22.02
N LYS A 944 13.82 19.95 -21.33
CA LYS A 944 13.66 18.49 -21.30
C LYS A 944 12.53 18.15 -20.33
N SER A 945 11.64 17.23 -20.72
CA SER A 945 10.59 16.76 -19.82
C SER A 945 11.16 16.29 -18.48
N PRO A 946 10.51 16.61 -17.33
CA PRO A 946 10.90 16.11 -16.02
C PRO A 946 10.65 14.61 -15.86
N LEU A 947 9.79 14.05 -16.70
CA LEU A 947 9.48 12.62 -16.70
C LEU A 947 10.28 11.91 -17.79
N ASN A 948 10.71 10.68 -17.49
CA ASN A 948 11.30 9.83 -18.50
C ASN A 948 10.28 9.56 -19.63
N PRO A 949 10.67 9.60 -20.91
CA PRO A 949 9.77 9.27 -22.03
C PRO A 949 9.09 7.90 -21.90
N ASN A 950 9.70 6.99 -21.18
CA ASN A 950 9.19 5.65 -20.90
C ASN A 950 8.34 5.56 -19.63
N ASN A 951 7.95 6.69 -19.04
CA ASN A 951 7.00 6.70 -17.95
C ASN A 951 5.58 6.47 -18.48
N PHE A 952 4.78 5.65 -17.79
CA PHE A 952 3.40 5.34 -18.20
C PHE A 952 2.51 6.59 -18.34
N ARG A 953 2.82 7.68 -17.62
CA ARG A 953 2.08 8.96 -17.72
C ARG A 953 2.32 9.66 -19.05
N VAL A 954 3.50 9.45 -19.65
CA VAL A 954 3.85 10.00 -20.95
C VAL A 954 3.33 9.10 -22.07
N ASN A 955 3.39 7.78 -21.87
CA ASN A 955 2.99 6.78 -22.86
C ASN A 955 1.49 6.45 -22.82
N LYS A 956 0.64 7.42 -22.55
CA LYS A 956 -0.82 7.29 -22.46
C LYS A 956 -1.54 6.81 -23.73
N LYS A 957 -1.00 5.90 -24.46
CA LYS A 957 -1.76 5.13 -25.45
C LYS A 957 -2.47 3.95 -24.75
N ARG A 958 -3.11 4.22 -23.62
CA ARG A 958 -4.17 3.32 -23.15
C ARG A 958 -5.23 3.32 -24.22
N HIS A 959 -5.39 2.19 -24.89
CA HIS A 959 -6.48 2.01 -25.81
C HIS A 959 -7.79 2.05 -25.01
N PRO A 960 -8.72 3.00 -25.28
CA PRO A 960 -10.05 2.99 -24.66
C PRO A 960 -10.81 1.69 -24.95
N GLN A 961 -10.33 0.89 -25.90
CA GLN A 961 -10.89 -0.39 -26.29
C GLN A 961 -10.72 -1.51 -25.27
N TYR A 962 -9.76 -1.39 -24.32
CA TYR A 962 -9.55 -2.42 -23.28
C TYR A 962 -10.45 -2.24 -22.06
N SER A 963 -10.97 -1.05 -21.80
CA SER A 963 -11.78 -0.75 -20.64
C SER A 963 -13.18 -1.39 -20.65
N VAL A 964 -13.61 -2.01 -21.73
CA VAL A 964 -14.99 -2.50 -21.90
C VAL A 964 -15.08 -3.94 -22.43
N GLN A 965 -13.97 -4.54 -22.85
CA GLN A 965 -13.99 -5.93 -23.24
C GLN A 965 -13.80 -6.82 -22.01
N VAL A 966 -14.90 -7.30 -21.45
CA VAL A 966 -14.91 -8.62 -20.81
C VAL A 966 -14.36 -9.58 -21.86
N GLN A 967 -13.04 -9.82 -21.85
CA GLN A 967 -12.50 -10.89 -22.67
C GLN A 967 -13.19 -12.14 -22.19
N LYS A 968 -13.94 -12.77 -23.08
CA LYS A 968 -14.43 -14.12 -22.83
C LYS A 968 -13.23 -14.93 -22.37
N LYS A 969 -13.35 -15.52 -21.19
CA LYS A 969 -12.34 -16.48 -20.71
C LYS A 969 -11.97 -17.37 -21.88
N TRP A 970 -10.66 -17.60 -22.05
CA TRP A 970 -10.08 -18.36 -23.16
C TRP A 970 -10.86 -19.66 -23.40
N GLU A 971 -11.79 -19.66 -24.32
CA GLU A 971 -12.34 -20.90 -24.86
C GLU A 971 -11.44 -21.26 -26.06
N ARG A 972 -10.87 -22.45 -26.03
CA ARG A 972 -10.35 -23.06 -27.25
C ARG A 972 -11.56 -23.64 -27.98
N PRO A 973 -12.04 -23.02 -29.07
CA PRO A 973 -13.34 -23.40 -29.67
C PRO A 973 -13.38 -24.83 -30.21
N ASP A 974 -12.22 -25.43 -30.54
CA ASP A 974 -12.16 -26.67 -31.34
C ASP A 974 -11.34 -27.79 -30.71
N TYR A 975 -10.95 -27.69 -29.40
CA TYR A 975 -10.19 -28.76 -28.77
C TYR A 975 -11.09 -29.77 -28.07
N VAL A 976 -11.09 -30.99 -28.57
CA VAL A 976 -11.75 -32.13 -27.94
C VAL A 976 -10.67 -33.01 -27.29
N PHE A 977 -10.83 -33.35 -26.01
CA PHE A 977 -9.92 -34.28 -25.34
C PHE A 977 -9.90 -35.62 -26.05
N PRO A 978 -8.71 -36.27 -26.19
CA PRO A 978 -8.60 -37.52 -26.95
C PRO A 978 -9.60 -38.60 -26.55
N GLY A 979 -9.92 -38.76 -25.28
CA GLY A 979 -10.90 -39.72 -24.78
C GLY A 979 -12.38 -39.34 -25.07
N ASN A 980 -12.66 -38.12 -25.54
CA ASN A 980 -14.00 -37.65 -25.79
C ASN A 980 -14.30 -37.43 -27.29
N GLN A 981 -13.49 -38.00 -28.18
CA GLN A 981 -13.80 -37.99 -29.61
C GLN A 981 -15.07 -38.81 -29.85
N VAL A 982 -16.18 -38.09 -30.04
CA VAL A 982 -17.42 -38.65 -30.53
C VAL A 982 -17.23 -38.80 -32.01
N ASP A 983 -17.36 -40.02 -32.51
CA ASP A 983 -17.43 -40.31 -33.96
C ASP A 983 -18.44 -39.35 -34.59
N LYS A 984 -17.94 -38.43 -35.47
CA LYS A 984 -18.77 -37.56 -36.29
C LYS A 984 -19.50 -38.32 -37.37
#